data_c090870fe397e27820ef6265e5fbaf07
#
_entry.id   c090870fe397e27820ef6265e5fbaf07
#
_cell.length_a   1.000
_cell.length_b   1.000
_cell.length_c   1.000
_cell.angle_alpha   90.00
_cell.angle_beta   90.00
_cell.angle_gamma   90.00
#
_symmetry.space_group_name_H-M   'P 1'
#
loop_
_entity.id
_entity.type
_entity.pdbx_description
1 polymer ?
#
loop_
_entity_poly.entity_id
_entity_poly.type
_entity_poly.pdbx_seq_one_letter_code
_entity_poly.pdbx_strand_id
1 'polypeptide(L)'
;MARPEALIITSTNRNRWIQNPNIPAGQRLPVCRRNPPLLDFLSAAGRLSGRILFLEKPVSATSAAPQIAITLPDGKTMTFPRGVTGGEIAASIGPGLAKAALILEVDGQEYDLFRPIEHGAKIRIITKKDDKALELIRHDAAHVLAMAVQALYPGTQVTIGPSIDDGFYYDFARDEPFTPEDLPKIEAKMHEIVKADLPTHREVWPRDKAIAHFKSIGESYKAELIESIPAGEDVSIYWHGDWHDLCRGPHFATTGKIGDAFKLTKIAGAYWRGDAKNAQLQRIYGTAWRDQKELDAYLTRLEEAEKRDHRRIGKEMELFTFSPDVGAGLPLWMPNGMVIRQELEFLALQEERKDGYVRVATPHITKETLYLRSRHLPYYSDTMYSPLDIDGENYYLRPMNCPHHHMIYLATRHSYRELPLRIAEYGQDYRYEASGGLTGLMRVRGFCMNDAHIYCRYDQAKAEFIKVMRLHARYYDLMNIKDYYMRLSLPDLAKLDKYVDQPEKWLTALDIIREAMKESGYPYVEAKGEAAFYGPKIDFMIKSVIGTEYTISTNQLDFLATQTFGLSYIGEDGGEHPVYVIHRAPLGTHERFTAFLIEHYAGAFPTWLAPVQARIIPISDKVADYAQKVRQALFEVPVVNGTAGLRVDIDLTAERMQKKIRDAQLQKIPYMLVVGEREAAEGKVAVRLRSGKDLGPLPLETVIARIKGEAESRKDVAE
;
A
#
# COMPACT_ATOMS: atom_id res chain seq x y z
N MET A 1 15.80 -15.01 54.17
CA MET A 1 14.79 -15.76 54.94
C MET A 1 13.51 -15.79 54.13
N ALA A 2 12.97 -16.99 53.96
CA ALA A 2 11.66 -17.36 53.41
C ALA A 2 11.39 -17.11 51.94
N ARG A 3 11.47 -18.19 51.16
CA ARG A 3 10.71 -18.40 49.88
C ARG A 3 9.28 -18.81 50.25
N PRO A 4 8.30 -18.57 49.40
CA PRO A 4 7.21 -19.52 49.31
C PRO A 4 7.13 -20.19 47.92
N GLU A 5 6.59 -21.36 48.01
CA GLU A 5 6.54 -22.52 47.15
C GLU A 5 5.66 -22.37 45.91
N ALA A 6 5.99 -23.18 44.93
CA ALA A 6 5.24 -23.44 43.71
C ALA A 6 3.94 -24.22 43.99
N LEU A 7 2.84 -23.83 43.33
CA LEU A 7 1.64 -24.65 43.22
C LEU A 7 1.43 -25.07 41.77
N ILE A 8 1.65 -26.36 41.53
CA ILE A 8 1.29 -27.09 40.33
C ILE A 8 -0.21 -27.43 40.41
N ILE A 9 -1.00 -27.08 39.43
CA ILE A 9 -2.34 -27.67 39.24
C ILE A 9 -2.41 -28.30 37.86
N THR A 10 -2.57 -29.60 37.88
CA THR A 10 -2.79 -30.54 36.78
C THR A 10 -4.22 -30.46 36.28
N SER A 11 -4.35 -30.70 34.97
CA SER A 11 -5.58 -30.90 34.18
C SER A 11 -6.52 -31.97 34.70
N THR A 12 -7.80 -31.79 34.61
CA THR A 12 -8.76 -32.85 34.17
C THR A 12 -10.08 -32.28 33.67
N ASN A 13 -10.45 -32.78 32.52
CA ASN A 13 -11.76 -32.85 31.83
C ASN A 13 -13.00 -32.85 32.71
N ARG A 14 -14.07 -32.19 32.24
CA ARG A 14 -15.38 -32.83 31.97
C ARG A 14 -16.43 -31.91 31.36
N ASN A 15 -17.01 -32.40 30.26
CA ASN A 15 -18.26 -31.99 29.62
C ASN A 15 -19.43 -31.82 30.58
N ARG A 16 -20.25 -30.78 30.36
CA ARG A 16 -21.66 -30.80 30.75
C ARG A 16 -22.53 -30.15 29.69
N TRP A 17 -23.37 -30.97 29.07
CA TRP A 17 -24.53 -30.64 28.24
C TRP A 17 -25.63 -30.03 29.14
N ILE A 18 -26.28 -28.95 28.67
CA ILE A 18 -27.60 -28.56 29.16
C ILE A 18 -28.58 -28.79 28.01
N GLN A 19 -29.49 -29.76 28.26
CA GLN A 19 -30.65 -30.06 27.44
C GLN A 19 -31.72 -28.98 27.68
N ASN A 20 -32.42 -28.62 26.60
CA ASN A 20 -33.73 -27.98 26.70
C ASN A 20 -34.74 -28.85 25.90
N PRO A 21 -35.89 -29.26 26.51
CA PRO A 21 -36.81 -30.18 25.93
C PRO A 21 -37.99 -29.49 25.28
N ASN A 22 -38.31 -29.84 24.03
CA ASN A 22 -39.67 -29.87 23.48
C ASN A 22 -39.65 -30.10 21.97
N ILE A 23 -39.75 -31.38 21.57
CA ILE A 23 -40.22 -31.78 20.23
C ILE A 23 -41.01 -33.10 20.38
N PRO A 24 -42.26 -33.17 19.92
CA PRO A 24 -42.98 -34.47 19.87
C PRO A 24 -42.62 -35.30 18.65
N ALA A 25 -42.51 -36.59 18.90
CA ALA A 25 -42.16 -37.64 17.93
C ALA A 25 -43.32 -37.98 16.97
N GLY A 26 -42.94 -38.42 15.78
CA GLY A 26 -43.77 -39.32 15.01
C GLY A 26 -43.79 -39.08 13.51
N GLN A 27 -43.02 -39.78 12.71
CA GLN A 27 -43.49 -40.78 11.76
C GLN A 27 -42.35 -41.32 10.89
N ARG A 28 -42.30 -42.64 10.79
CA ARG A 28 -41.32 -43.44 10.05
C ARG A 28 -41.79 -43.72 8.63
N LEU A 29 -40.82 -43.63 7.68
CA LEU A 29 -40.47 -44.54 6.57
C LEU A 29 -41.53 -44.92 5.48
N PRO A 30 -41.11 -45.25 4.19
CA PRO A 30 -40.20 -46.36 3.92
C PRO A 30 -39.14 -46.19 2.83
N VAL A 31 -38.12 -47.03 2.99
CA VAL A 31 -37.06 -47.40 2.04
C VAL A 31 -37.63 -48.25 0.90
N CYS A 32 -37.19 -48.05 -0.36
CA CYS A 32 -37.18 -49.11 -1.36
C CYS A 32 -35.96 -48.98 -2.30
N ARG A 33 -35.26 -50.12 -2.36
CA ARG A 33 -34.10 -50.42 -3.20
C ARG A 33 -34.53 -50.87 -4.60
N ARG A 34 -33.62 -50.66 -5.57
CA ARG A 34 -33.11 -51.62 -6.59
C ARG A 34 -33.04 -51.04 -8.01
N ASN A 35 -31.82 -50.95 -8.53
CA ASN A 35 -31.43 -51.17 -9.94
C ASN A 35 -31.52 -52.69 -10.26
N PRO A 36 -31.38 -53.19 -11.51
CA PRO A 36 -30.89 -52.77 -12.83
C PRO A 36 -31.69 -53.36 -14.02
N PRO A 37 -31.24 -53.72 -15.23
CA PRO A 37 -30.02 -53.44 -16.01
C PRO A 37 -30.24 -53.08 -17.52
N LEU A 38 -29.12 -52.84 -18.20
CA LEU A 38 -28.86 -52.81 -19.66
C LEU A 38 -29.61 -53.79 -20.52
N LEU A 39 -29.91 -53.42 -21.78
CA LEU A 39 -29.71 -54.26 -22.98
C LEU A 39 -29.85 -53.46 -24.29
N ASP A 40 -28.88 -53.68 -25.15
CA ASP A 40 -28.71 -53.36 -26.56
C ASP A 40 -29.94 -53.47 -27.45
N PHE A 41 -29.99 -52.66 -28.50
CA PHE A 41 -30.39 -53.15 -29.83
C PHE A 41 -29.75 -52.34 -30.96
N LEU A 42 -29.00 -53.07 -31.75
CA LEU A 42 -28.42 -52.72 -33.04
C LEU A 42 -29.42 -52.83 -34.19
N SER A 43 -29.18 -51.98 -35.20
CA SER A 43 -29.36 -52.20 -36.64
C SER A 43 -30.78 -52.41 -37.22
N ALA A 44 -31.07 -51.54 -38.20
CA ALA A 44 -31.56 -51.96 -39.53
C ALA A 44 -31.48 -50.86 -40.58
N ALA A 45 -30.67 -51.11 -41.59
CA ALA A 45 -30.62 -50.33 -42.82
C ALA A 45 -31.86 -50.60 -43.67
N GLY A 46 -32.44 -49.61 -44.29
CA GLY A 46 -33.47 -49.69 -45.28
C GLY A 46 -33.35 -48.62 -46.34
N ARG A 47 -32.79 -48.98 -47.50
CA ARG A 47 -32.79 -48.17 -48.70
C ARG A 47 -34.23 -48.15 -49.27
N LEU A 48 -34.68 -46.91 -49.64
CA LEU A 48 -35.68 -46.77 -50.70
C LEU A 48 -35.40 -45.50 -51.54
N SER A 49 -35.12 -45.78 -52.81
CA SER A 49 -34.99 -44.82 -53.89
C SER A 49 -36.35 -44.27 -54.29
N GLY A 50 -36.49 -42.96 -54.54
CA GLY A 50 -37.74 -42.39 -55.04
C GLY A 50 -37.58 -40.97 -55.51
N ARG A 51 -37.35 -40.83 -56.80
CA ARG A 51 -37.71 -39.74 -57.75
C ARG A 51 -37.67 -38.29 -57.29
N ILE A 52 -36.77 -37.57 -57.98
CA ILE A 52 -36.64 -36.12 -58.07
C ILE A 52 -37.84 -35.54 -58.79
N LEU A 53 -38.58 -34.64 -58.16
CA LEU A 53 -39.47 -33.68 -58.78
C LEU A 53 -38.85 -32.28 -58.59
N PHE A 54 -38.46 -31.69 -59.72
CA PHE A 54 -38.04 -30.27 -59.75
C PHE A 54 -39.28 -29.41 -59.44
N LEU A 55 -39.27 -28.73 -58.31
CA LEU A 55 -40.11 -27.58 -58.05
C LEU A 55 -39.19 -26.34 -58.04
N GLU A 56 -39.51 -25.42 -58.91
CA GLU A 56 -38.88 -24.12 -59.06
C GLU A 56 -38.91 -23.36 -57.74
N LYS A 57 -37.75 -22.89 -57.33
CA LYS A 57 -37.62 -22.03 -56.16
C LYS A 57 -38.27 -20.68 -56.46
N PRO A 58 -39.09 -20.11 -55.54
CA PRO A 58 -39.37 -18.71 -55.59
C PRO A 58 -38.08 -17.98 -55.20
N VAL A 59 -37.64 -17.02 -56.04
CA VAL A 59 -36.57 -16.07 -55.71
C VAL A 59 -37.07 -15.23 -54.54
N SER A 60 -36.66 -15.62 -53.35
CA SER A 60 -36.79 -14.79 -52.15
C SER A 60 -35.81 -13.62 -52.31
N ALA A 61 -36.30 -12.44 -52.45
CA ALA A 61 -35.54 -11.22 -52.31
C ALA A 61 -34.93 -11.21 -50.90
N THR A 62 -33.64 -11.47 -50.79
CA THR A 62 -32.84 -11.25 -49.57
C THR A 62 -32.89 -9.75 -49.32
N SER A 63 -33.72 -9.33 -48.37
CA SER A 63 -33.63 -8.01 -47.77
C SER A 63 -32.21 -7.89 -47.20
N ALA A 64 -31.40 -6.98 -47.79
CA ALA A 64 -30.08 -6.70 -47.27
C ALA A 64 -30.21 -6.31 -45.80
N ALA A 65 -29.45 -6.98 -44.93
CA ALA A 65 -29.43 -6.64 -43.50
C ALA A 65 -29.18 -5.14 -43.30
N PRO A 66 -29.89 -4.48 -42.38
CA PRO A 66 -29.72 -3.04 -42.17
C PRO A 66 -28.25 -2.73 -41.89
N GLN A 67 -27.73 -1.72 -42.54
CA GLN A 67 -26.32 -1.31 -42.45
C GLN A 67 -26.16 -0.28 -41.33
N ILE A 68 -25.02 -0.37 -40.61
CA ILE A 68 -24.62 0.58 -39.56
C ILE A 68 -23.28 1.22 -39.90
N ALA A 69 -23.09 2.48 -39.48
CA ALA A 69 -21.86 3.24 -39.68
C ALA A 69 -20.95 3.13 -38.45
N ILE A 70 -19.75 2.64 -38.64
CA ILE A 70 -18.73 2.50 -37.60
C ILE A 70 -17.62 3.51 -37.83
N THR A 71 -17.37 4.38 -36.86
CA THR A 71 -16.33 5.43 -36.91
C THR A 71 -15.11 5.02 -36.11
N LEU A 72 -13.94 5.00 -36.75
CA LEU A 72 -12.64 4.68 -36.14
C LEU A 72 -12.01 5.92 -35.47
N PRO A 73 -10.98 5.78 -34.65
CA PRO A 73 -10.32 6.89 -33.95
C PRO A 73 -9.70 7.95 -34.88
N ASP A 74 -9.31 7.57 -36.10
CA ASP A 74 -8.79 8.47 -37.14
C ASP A 74 -9.89 9.27 -37.87
N GLY A 75 -11.16 9.09 -37.48
CA GLY A 75 -12.32 9.72 -38.08
C GLY A 75 -12.85 9.01 -39.33
N LYS A 76 -12.22 7.94 -39.78
CA LYS A 76 -12.71 7.15 -40.94
C LYS A 76 -13.98 6.39 -40.55
N THR A 77 -15.00 6.50 -41.39
CA THR A 77 -16.24 5.76 -41.21
C THR A 77 -16.30 4.57 -42.20
N MET A 78 -16.65 3.42 -41.69
CA MET A 78 -16.87 2.18 -42.45
C MET A 78 -18.30 1.71 -42.24
N THR A 79 -18.88 1.06 -43.26
CA THR A 79 -20.25 0.54 -43.20
C THR A 79 -20.23 -0.97 -43.07
N PHE A 80 -20.98 -1.50 -42.09
CA PHE A 80 -21.09 -2.93 -41.81
C PHE A 80 -22.57 -3.35 -41.65
N PRO A 81 -22.89 -4.61 -41.85
CA PRO A 81 -24.20 -5.14 -41.46
C PRO A 81 -24.43 -4.94 -39.94
N ARG A 82 -25.67 -4.64 -39.58
CA ARG A 82 -26.10 -4.63 -38.17
C ARG A 82 -25.81 -6.00 -37.52
N GLY A 83 -25.27 -5.97 -36.31
CA GLY A 83 -24.82 -7.16 -35.62
C GLY A 83 -23.36 -7.55 -35.88
N VAL A 84 -22.60 -6.73 -36.62
CA VAL A 84 -21.15 -6.93 -36.82
C VAL A 84 -20.44 -6.94 -35.46
N THR A 85 -19.45 -7.78 -35.33
CA THR A 85 -18.61 -7.91 -34.12
C THR A 85 -17.33 -7.10 -34.24
N GLY A 86 -16.73 -6.72 -33.10
CA GLY A 86 -15.42 -6.07 -33.05
C GLY A 86 -14.32 -6.90 -33.72
N GLY A 87 -14.38 -8.24 -33.59
CA GLY A 87 -13.46 -9.15 -34.27
C GLY A 87 -13.54 -9.08 -35.79
N GLU A 88 -14.75 -9.05 -36.36
CA GLU A 88 -14.97 -8.91 -37.81
C GLU A 88 -14.50 -7.54 -38.31
N ILE A 89 -14.75 -6.46 -37.56
CA ILE A 89 -14.23 -5.14 -37.87
C ILE A 89 -12.70 -5.13 -37.86
N ALA A 90 -12.07 -5.69 -36.84
CA ALA A 90 -10.61 -5.79 -36.77
C ALA A 90 -10.03 -6.58 -37.94
N ALA A 91 -10.69 -7.68 -38.32
CA ALA A 91 -10.30 -8.50 -39.47
C ALA A 91 -10.41 -7.74 -40.81
N SER A 92 -11.46 -6.92 -40.96
CA SER A 92 -11.66 -6.09 -42.17
C SER A 92 -10.60 -4.98 -42.32
N ILE A 93 -10.03 -4.51 -41.19
CA ILE A 93 -8.96 -3.50 -41.20
C ILE A 93 -7.61 -4.19 -41.52
N GLY A 94 -7.37 -5.37 -40.98
CA GLY A 94 -6.19 -6.15 -41.30
C GLY A 94 -5.93 -7.32 -40.35
N PRO A 95 -5.25 -8.39 -40.85
CA PRO A 95 -5.02 -9.63 -40.07
C PRO A 95 -4.13 -9.42 -38.87
N GLY A 96 -3.21 -8.45 -38.90
CA GLY A 96 -2.38 -8.08 -37.76
C GLY A 96 -3.18 -7.49 -36.61
N LEU A 97 -4.14 -6.61 -36.91
CA LEU A 97 -5.01 -6.02 -35.90
C LEU A 97 -5.98 -7.06 -35.34
N ALA A 98 -6.57 -7.90 -36.17
CA ALA A 98 -7.44 -9.01 -35.72
C ALA A 98 -6.74 -9.92 -34.71
N LYS A 99 -5.47 -10.26 -34.95
CA LYS A 99 -4.66 -11.07 -34.03
C LYS A 99 -4.37 -10.32 -32.73
N ALA A 100 -4.07 -9.01 -32.81
CA ALA A 100 -3.67 -8.17 -31.68
C ALA A 100 -4.83 -7.68 -30.81
N ALA A 101 -6.04 -7.66 -31.35
CA ALA A 101 -7.25 -7.15 -30.68
C ALA A 101 -7.58 -7.99 -29.44
N LEU A 102 -7.88 -7.32 -28.34
CA LEU A 102 -8.27 -7.90 -27.06
C LEU A 102 -9.74 -7.64 -26.76
N ILE A 103 -10.15 -6.38 -26.72
CA ILE A 103 -11.53 -5.90 -26.54
C ILE A 103 -11.80 -4.69 -27.43
N LEU A 104 -13.02 -4.18 -27.37
CA LEU A 104 -13.50 -3.01 -28.08
C LEU A 104 -13.92 -1.93 -27.07
N GLU A 105 -13.75 -0.67 -27.39
CA GLU A 105 -14.53 0.44 -26.82
C GLU A 105 -15.60 0.84 -27.83
N VAL A 106 -16.84 0.92 -27.38
CA VAL A 106 -17.99 1.39 -28.19
C VAL A 106 -18.57 2.60 -27.48
N ASP A 107 -18.53 3.76 -28.13
CA ASP A 107 -19.00 5.05 -27.58
C ASP A 107 -18.41 5.34 -26.17
N GLY A 108 -17.15 4.93 -25.91
CA GLY A 108 -16.44 5.12 -24.67
C GLY A 108 -16.70 4.06 -23.60
N GLN A 109 -17.52 3.03 -23.89
CA GLN A 109 -17.75 1.90 -23.00
C GLN A 109 -16.98 0.66 -23.47
N GLU A 110 -16.43 -0.08 -22.53
CA GLU A 110 -15.72 -1.34 -22.79
C GLU A 110 -16.69 -2.44 -23.24
N TYR A 111 -16.25 -3.22 -24.24
CA TYR A 111 -17.13 -4.13 -24.96
C TYR A 111 -16.37 -5.36 -25.47
N ASP A 112 -16.97 -6.53 -25.35
CA ASP A 112 -16.36 -7.77 -25.84
C ASP A 112 -16.18 -7.76 -27.36
N LEU A 113 -15.06 -8.25 -27.88
CA LEU A 113 -14.83 -8.36 -29.31
C LEU A 113 -15.86 -9.21 -30.07
N PHE A 114 -16.43 -10.20 -29.39
CA PHE A 114 -17.39 -11.16 -29.97
C PHE A 114 -18.85 -10.69 -29.82
N ARG A 115 -19.10 -9.59 -29.13
CA ARG A 115 -20.46 -9.08 -28.92
C ARG A 115 -20.95 -8.27 -30.11
N PRO A 116 -22.18 -8.55 -30.63
CA PRO A 116 -22.76 -7.82 -31.78
C PRO A 116 -22.98 -6.32 -31.50
N ILE A 117 -22.67 -5.48 -32.48
CA ILE A 117 -22.93 -4.03 -32.45
C ILE A 117 -24.22 -3.79 -33.22
N GLU A 118 -25.25 -3.23 -32.57
CA GLU A 118 -26.59 -3.11 -33.09
C GLU A 118 -26.91 -1.72 -33.70
N HIS A 119 -26.02 -0.75 -33.50
CA HIS A 119 -26.25 0.64 -33.98
C HIS A 119 -24.92 1.27 -34.44
N GLY A 120 -25.01 2.37 -35.16
CA GLY A 120 -23.84 3.14 -35.56
C GLY A 120 -23.12 3.70 -34.32
N ALA A 121 -21.79 3.54 -34.25
CA ALA A 121 -21.00 3.85 -33.06
C ALA A 121 -19.60 4.34 -33.41
N LYS A 122 -18.97 5.06 -32.46
CA LYS A 122 -17.53 5.31 -32.47
C LYS A 122 -16.84 4.16 -31.71
N ILE A 123 -15.82 3.55 -32.35
CA ILE A 123 -15.14 2.43 -31.73
C ILE A 123 -13.64 2.67 -31.62
N ARG A 124 -13.01 2.03 -30.62
CA ARG A 124 -11.56 1.89 -30.49
C ARG A 124 -11.23 0.44 -30.15
N ILE A 125 -10.31 -0.15 -30.91
CA ILE A 125 -9.84 -1.53 -30.66
C ILE A 125 -8.67 -1.45 -29.70
N ILE A 126 -8.80 -2.11 -28.55
CA ILE A 126 -7.78 -2.21 -27.50
C ILE A 126 -6.89 -3.40 -27.80
N THR A 127 -5.59 -3.18 -27.73
CA THR A 127 -4.54 -4.19 -27.95
C THR A 127 -3.62 -4.27 -26.74
N LYS A 128 -2.69 -5.25 -26.70
CA LYS A 128 -1.68 -5.37 -25.60
C LYS A 128 -0.81 -4.12 -25.39
N LYS A 129 -0.78 -3.18 -26.35
CA LYS A 129 0.00 -1.93 -26.25
C LYS A 129 -0.74 -0.81 -25.49
N ASP A 130 -2.00 -0.95 -25.31
CA ASP A 130 -2.83 0.01 -24.58
C ASP A 130 -2.64 -0.17 -23.07
N ASP A 131 -2.70 0.93 -22.30
CA ASP A 131 -2.53 0.87 -20.83
C ASP A 131 -3.63 0.06 -20.14
N LYS A 132 -4.85 0.12 -20.65
CA LYS A 132 -5.99 -0.69 -20.19
C LYS A 132 -5.80 -2.20 -20.34
N ALA A 133 -4.88 -2.65 -21.21
CA ALA A 133 -4.69 -4.07 -21.46
C ALA A 133 -4.26 -4.85 -20.21
N LEU A 134 -3.49 -4.24 -19.30
CA LEU A 134 -3.03 -4.92 -18.08
C LEU A 134 -4.19 -5.24 -17.14
N GLU A 135 -5.12 -4.32 -16.95
CA GLU A 135 -6.30 -4.54 -16.11
C GLU A 135 -7.13 -5.71 -16.63
N LEU A 136 -7.33 -5.77 -17.95
CA LEU A 136 -8.08 -6.83 -18.62
C LEU A 136 -7.36 -8.18 -18.58
N ILE A 137 -6.03 -8.20 -18.79
CA ILE A 137 -5.23 -9.43 -18.67
C ILE A 137 -5.34 -10.00 -17.24
N ARG A 138 -5.29 -9.14 -16.22
CA ARG A 138 -5.42 -9.51 -14.82
C ARG A 138 -6.83 -10.00 -14.48
N HIS A 139 -7.85 -9.35 -15.03
CA HIS A 139 -9.23 -9.77 -14.86
C HIS A 139 -9.47 -11.17 -15.43
N ASP A 140 -9.05 -11.44 -16.66
CA ASP A 140 -9.20 -12.75 -17.29
C ASP A 140 -8.32 -13.81 -16.60
N ALA A 141 -7.12 -13.44 -16.12
CA ALA A 141 -6.28 -14.33 -15.34
C ALA A 141 -6.92 -14.74 -14.00
N ALA A 142 -7.72 -13.87 -13.38
CA ALA A 142 -8.50 -14.21 -12.19
C ALA A 142 -9.55 -15.29 -12.49
N HIS A 143 -10.24 -15.22 -13.62
CA HIS A 143 -11.17 -16.26 -14.06
C HIS A 143 -10.45 -17.58 -14.34
N VAL A 144 -9.29 -17.55 -15.02
CA VAL A 144 -8.48 -18.76 -15.27
C VAL A 144 -7.97 -19.36 -13.96
N LEU A 145 -7.65 -18.55 -12.95
CA LEU A 145 -7.34 -19.04 -11.60
C LEU A 145 -8.53 -19.79 -10.99
N ALA A 146 -9.73 -19.21 -11.06
CA ALA A 146 -10.95 -19.86 -10.56
C ALA A 146 -11.23 -21.19 -11.26
N MET A 147 -11.10 -21.22 -12.60
CA MET A 147 -11.20 -22.44 -13.40
C MET A 147 -10.20 -23.51 -12.96
N ALA A 148 -8.93 -23.13 -12.79
CA ALA A 148 -7.86 -24.04 -12.38
C ALA A 148 -8.11 -24.63 -10.98
N VAL A 149 -8.54 -23.79 -10.04
CA VAL A 149 -8.85 -24.22 -8.67
C VAL A 149 -10.01 -25.20 -8.67
N GLN A 150 -11.13 -24.90 -9.32
CA GLN A 150 -12.27 -25.80 -9.35
C GLN A 150 -12.00 -27.11 -10.10
N ALA A 151 -11.14 -27.08 -11.13
CA ALA A 151 -10.72 -28.29 -11.84
C ALA A 151 -9.85 -29.22 -10.98
N LEU A 152 -8.99 -28.67 -10.13
CA LEU A 152 -8.11 -29.44 -9.24
C LEU A 152 -8.76 -29.81 -7.92
N TYR A 153 -9.66 -28.98 -7.43
CA TYR A 153 -10.30 -29.10 -6.12
C TYR A 153 -11.83 -29.00 -6.26
N PRO A 154 -12.50 -30.07 -6.76
CA PRO A 154 -13.94 -30.08 -6.91
C PRO A 154 -14.68 -29.78 -5.60
N GLY A 155 -15.75 -28.99 -5.67
CA GLY A 155 -16.53 -28.57 -4.51
C GLY A 155 -16.03 -27.26 -3.86
N THR A 156 -14.90 -26.70 -4.31
CA THR A 156 -14.48 -25.36 -3.91
C THR A 156 -15.42 -24.31 -4.52
N GLN A 157 -16.04 -23.49 -3.68
CA GLN A 157 -16.89 -22.39 -4.14
C GLN A 157 -16.06 -21.15 -4.50
N VAL A 158 -16.41 -20.52 -5.59
CA VAL A 158 -15.81 -19.28 -6.07
C VAL A 158 -16.63 -18.09 -5.60
N THR A 159 -15.95 -17.00 -5.19
CA THR A 159 -16.64 -15.83 -4.67
C THR A 159 -16.39 -14.57 -5.51
N ILE A 160 -15.30 -13.85 -5.29
CA ILE A 160 -14.96 -12.61 -5.99
C ILE A 160 -13.49 -12.65 -6.41
N GLY A 161 -13.20 -12.22 -7.66
CA GLY A 161 -11.85 -12.19 -8.23
C GLY A 161 -11.57 -10.91 -9.02
N PRO A 162 -11.34 -9.74 -8.38
CA PRO A 162 -11.01 -8.50 -9.09
C PRO A 162 -9.55 -8.44 -9.53
N SER A 163 -9.28 -7.63 -10.55
CA SER A 163 -7.96 -7.07 -10.82
C SER A 163 -7.55 -6.07 -9.73
N ILE A 164 -6.26 -5.95 -9.49
CA ILE A 164 -5.62 -4.95 -8.64
C ILE A 164 -4.42 -4.35 -9.37
N ASP A 165 -3.82 -3.26 -8.83
CA ASP A 165 -2.80 -2.47 -9.53
C ASP A 165 -1.65 -3.28 -10.14
N ASP A 166 -1.10 -4.27 -9.43
CA ASP A 166 0.01 -5.11 -9.90
C ASP A 166 -0.35 -6.59 -10.06
N GLY A 167 -1.64 -6.93 -10.09
CA GLY A 167 -2.04 -8.33 -10.19
C GLY A 167 -3.54 -8.56 -10.13
N PHE A 168 -3.89 -9.69 -9.56
CA PHE A 168 -5.27 -10.12 -9.33
C PHE A 168 -5.33 -11.02 -8.11
N TYR A 169 -6.52 -11.26 -7.62
CA TYR A 169 -6.75 -12.33 -6.65
C TYR A 169 -8.10 -12.99 -6.92
N TYR A 170 -8.31 -14.13 -6.28
CA TYR A 170 -9.63 -14.75 -6.21
C TYR A 170 -9.86 -15.32 -4.81
N ASP A 171 -11.07 -15.13 -4.28
CA ASP A 171 -11.49 -15.65 -2.97
C ASP A 171 -12.26 -16.94 -3.12
N PHE A 172 -11.89 -17.93 -2.33
CA PHE A 172 -12.44 -19.28 -2.35
C PHE A 172 -13.00 -19.67 -0.98
N ALA A 173 -14.14 -20.36 -0.99
CA ALA A 173 -14.65 -21.06 0.19
C ALA A 173 -14.37 -22.56 0.03
N ARG A 174 -13.56 -23.10 0.94
CA ARG A 174 -13.15 -24.50 0.96
C ARG A 174 -12.87 -24.94 2.40
N ASP A 175 -13.23 -26.17 2.75
CA ASP A 175 -13.03 -26.72 4.09
C ASP A 175 -11.54 -26.95 4.41
N GLU A 176 -10.81 -27.54 3.44
CA GLU A 176 -9.37 -27.73 3.59
C GLU A 176 -8.59 -26.51 3.11
N PRO A 177 -7.69 -25.90 3.93
CA PRO A 177 -6.94 -24.74 3.52
C PRO A 177 -5.94 -25.05 2.40
N PHE A 178 -5.76 -24.10 1.46
CA PHE A 178 -4.66 -24.15 0.52
C PHE A 178 -3.33 -23.94 1.23
N THR A 179 -2.31 -24.61 0.72
CA THR A 179 -0.93 -24.50 1.18
C THR A 179 -0.03 -23.88 0.09
N PRO A 180 1.14 -23.34 0.43
CA PRO A 180 2.08 -22.83 -0.58
C PRO A 180 2.44 -23.85 -1.67
N GLU A 181 2.42 -25.15 -1.36
CA GLU A 181 2.71 -26.26 -2.26
C GLU A 181 1.62 -26.46 -3.32
N ASP A 182 0.43 -25.90 -3.11
CA ASP A 182 -0.66 -25.96 -4.09
C ASP A 182 -0.50 -24.90 -5.19
N LEU A 183 0.17 -23.76 -4.91
CA LEU A 183 0.34 -22.70 -5.89
C LEU A 183 0.99 -23.16 -7.20
N PRO A 184 2.10 -23.93 -7.20
CA PRO A 184 2.69 -24.42 -8.43
C PRO A 184 1.76 -25.36 -9.23
N LYS A 185 0.92 -26.16 -8.55
CA LYS A 185 -0.03 -27.07 -9.20
C LYS A 185 -1.15 -26.30 -9.88
N ILE A 186 -1.70 -25.29 -9.16
CA ILE A 186 -2.75 -24.41 -9.68
C ILE A 186 -2.21 -23.61 -10.88
N GLU A 187 -1.01 -23.03 -10.77
CA GLU A 187 -0.35 -22.29 -11.83
C GLU A 187 -0.11 -23.14 -13.08
N ALA A 188 0.37 -24.38 -12.91
CA ALA A 188 0.52 -25.31 -14.02
C ALA A 188 -0.84 -25.59 -14.72
N LYS A 189 -1.92 -25.73 -13.95
CA LYS A 189 -3.27 -25.91 -14.49
C LYS A 189 -3.77 -24.66 -15.21
N MET A 190 -3.45 -23.47 -14.71
CA MET A 190 -3.74 -22.22 -15.42
C MET A 190 -3.04 -22.16 -16.79
N HIS A 191 -1.76 -22.56 -16.88
CA HIS A 191 -1.04 -22.65 -18.15
C HIS A 191 -1.68 -23.67 -19.12
N GLU A 192 -2.19 -24.80 -18.62
CA GLU A 192 -2.91 -25.76 -19.46
C GLU A 192 -4.19 -25.13 -20.04
N ILE A 193 -4.97 -24.40 -19.24
CA ILE A 193 -6.21 -23.72 -19.65
C ILE A 193 -5.91 -22.63 -20.70
N VAL A 194 -4.89 -21.81 -20.48
CA VAL A 194 -4.48 -20.77 -21.43
C VAL A 194 -4.03 -21.41 -22.75
N LYS A 195 -3.26 -22.49 -22.69
CA LYS A 195 -2.80 -23.22 -23.87
C LYS A 195 -3.93 -23.91 -24.62
N ALA A 196 -4.99 -24.31 -23.94
CA ALA A 196 -6.18 -24.91 -24.57
C ALA A 196 -6.98 -23.87 -25.38
N ASP A 197 -6.73 -22.58 -25.19
CA ASP A 197 -7.34 -21.44 -25.91
C ASP A 197 -8.84 -21.53 -26.02
N LEU A 198 -9.51 -21.75 -24.87
CA LEU A 198 -10.95 -21.98 -24.76
C LEU A 198 -11.73 -20.74 -25.20
N PRO A 199 -12.80 -20.90 -26.01
CA PRO A 199 -13.62 -19.78 -26.45
C PRO A 199 -14.42 -19.19 -25.30
N THR A 200 -14.58 -17.85 -25.32
CA THR A 200 -15.43 -17.11 -24.40
C THR A 200 -16.74 -16.69 -25.07
N HIS A 201 -17.86 -16.87 -24.40
CA HIS A 201 -19.13 -16.29 -24.80
C HIS A 201 -19.89 -15.74 -23.59
N ARG A 202 -20.83 -14.83 -23.88
CA ARG A 202 -21.61 -14.12 -22.86
C ARG A 202 -23.10 -14.45 -23.04
N GLU A 203 -23.75 -14.80 -21.94
CA GLU A 203 -25.20 -14.91 -21.85
C GLU A 203 -25.75 -13.87 -20.88
N VAL A 204 -26.96 -13.42 -21.14
CA VAL A 204 -27.72 -12.55 -20.23
C VAL A 204 -28.89 -13.33 -19.69
N TRP A 205 -28.93 -13.49 -18.39
CA TRP A 205 -29.98 -14.28 -17.73
C TRP A 205 -30.87 -13.41 -16.86
N PRO A 206 -32.18 -13.70 -16.83
CA PRO A 206 -33.04 -13.17 -15.76
C PRO A 206 -32.45 -13.48 -14.39
N ARG A 207 -32.46 -12.50 -13.50
CA ARG A 207 -31.89 -12.59 -12.15
C ARG A 207 -32.30 -13.86 -11.41
N ASP A 208 -33.60 -14.19 -11.40
CA ASP A 208 -34.11 -15.36 -10.67
C ASP A 208 -33.63 -16.70 -11.28
N LYS A 209 -33.49 -16.78 -12.62
CA LYS A 209 -32.87 -17.89 -13.30
C LYS A 209 -31.43 -18.11 -12.85
N ALA A 210 -30.66 -17.03 -12.77
CA ALA A 210 -29.27 -17.08 -12.36
C ALA A 210 -29.12 -17.51 -10.88
N ILE A 211 -29.94 -16.96 -9.97
CA ILE A 211 -29.96 -17.39 -8.56
C ILE A 211 -30.24 -18.89 -8.45
N ALA A 212 -31.29 -19.38 -9.12
CA ALA A 212 -31.66 -20.80 -9.09
C ALA A 212 -30.54 -21.69 -9.63
N HIS A 213 -29.90 -21.30 -10.72
CA HIS A 213 -28.79 -22.02 -11.32
C HIS A 213 -27.59 -22.11 -10.38
N PHE A 214 -27.07 -21.00 -9.86
CA PHE A 214 -25.89 -20.99 -8.98
C PHE A 214 -26.17 -21.77 -7.67
N LYS A 215 -27.38 -21.71 -7.15
CA LYS A 215 -27.78 -22.56 -6.01
C LYS A 215 -27.77 -24.05 -6.39
N SER A 216 -28.19 -24.40 -7.58
CA SER A 216 -28.27 -25.82 -8.04
C SER A 216 -26.89 -26.45 -8.23
N ILE A 217 -25.88 -25.69 -8.56
CA ILE A 217 -24.48 -26.14 -8.74
C ILE A 217 -23.62 -25.97 -7.47
N GLY A 218 -24.21 -25.51 -6.34
CA GLY A 218 -23.53 -25.38 -5.07
C GLY A 218 -22.79 -24.06 -4.87
N GLU A 219 -22.89 -23.10 -5.80
CA GLU A 219 -22.23 -21.78 -5.73
C GLU A 219 -23.08 -20.77 -4.94
N SER A 220 -23.18 -20.98 -3.62
CA SER A 220 -24.04 -20.20 -2.73
C SER A 220 -23.62 -18.73 -2.65
N TYR A 221 -22.34 -18.42 -2.66
CA TYR A 221 -21.82 -17.04 -2.63
C TYR A 221 -22.17 -16.27 -3.89
N LYS A 222 -22.12 -16.91 -5.08
CA LYS A 222 -22.58 -16.28 -6.33
C LYS A 222 -24.08 -16.01 -6.31
N ALA A 223 -24.88 -16.95 -5.80
CA ALA A 223 -26.31 -16.73 -5.63
C ALA A 223 -26.60 -15.53 -4.69
N GLU A 224 -25.89 -15.42 -3.57
CA GLU A 224 -26.02 -14.28 -2.64
C GLU A 224 -25.59 -12.94 -3.27
N LEU A 225 -24.53 -12.93 -4.09
CA LEU A 225 -24.13 -11.75 -4.84
C LEU A 225 -25.24 -11.29 -5.79
N ILE A 226 -25.85 -12.23 -6.53
CA ILE A 226 -26.94 -11.93 -7.45
C ILE A 226 -28.18 -11.43 -6.68
N GLU A 227 -28.47 -11.99 -5.50
CA GLU A 227 -29.55 -11.52 -4.62
C GLU A 227 -29.39 -10.05 -4.18
N SER A 228 -28.16 -9.54 -4.14
CA SER A 228 -27.88 -8.13 -3.83
C SER A 228 -28.06 -7.17 -5.03
N ILE A 229 -28.20 -7.69 -6.26
CA ILE A 229 -28.51 -6.91 -7.45
C ILE A 229 -29.99 -6.49 -7.41
N PRO A 230 -30.35 -5.24 -7.73
CA PRO A 230 -31.75 -4.79 -7.74
C PRO A 230 -32.69 -5.68 -8.53
N ALA A 231 -33.92 -5.84 -8.04
CA ALA A 231 -34.93 -6.65 -8.71
C ALA A 231 -35.28 -6.04 -10.08
N GLY A 232 -35.36 -6.88 -11.11
CA GLY A 232 -35.65 -6.48 -12.49
C GLY A 232 -34.42 -6.18 -13.34
N GLU A 233 -33.22 -6.24 -12.78
CA GLU A 233 -31.97 -6.20 -13.55
C GLU A 233 -31.55 -7.60 -13.98
N ASP A 234 -31.19 -7.76 -15.26
CA ASP A 234 -30.60 -8.97 -15.82
C ASP A 234 -29.11 -9.04 -15.47
N VAL A 235 -28.59 -10.26 -15.33
CA VAL A 235 -27.20 -10.50 -15.01
C VAL A 235 -26.45 -11.15 -16.16
N SER A 236 -25.18 -10.79 -16.34
CA SER A 236 -24.34 -11.42 -17.35
C SER A 236 -23.56 -12.59 -16.78
N ILE A 237 -23.57 -13.69 -17.52
CA ILE A 237 -22.83 -14.91 -17.26
C ILE A 237 -21.83 -15.08 -18.39
N TYR A 238 -20.56 -15.24 -18.04
CA TYR A 238 -19.48 -15.48 -19.00
C TYR A 238 -19.03 -16.93 -18.92
N TRP A 239 -18.97 -17.56 -20.08
CA TRP A 239 -18.51 -18.92 -20.29
C TRP A 239 -17.10 -18.93 -20.87
N HIS A 240 -16.24 -19.78 -20.34
CA HIS A 240 -14.91 -20.07 -20.88
C HIS A 240 -14.85 -21.56 -21.15
N GLY A 241 -15.15 -21.98 -22.39
CA GLY A 241 -15.46 -23.37 -22.69
C GLY A 241 -16.72 -23.82 -21.94
N ASP A 242 -16.59 -24.88 -21.12
CA ASP A 242 -17.69 -25.43 -20.31
C ASP A 242 -17.81 -24.82 -18.91
N TRP A 243 -16.83 -24.01 -18.49
CA TRP A 243 -16.85 -23.32 -17.20
C TRP A 243 -17.48 -21.93 -17.32
N HIS A 244 -18.21 -21.50 -16.29
CA HIS A 244 -18.86 -20.20 -16.31
C HIS A 244 -18.86 -19.50 -14.96
N ASP A 245 -18.97 -18.18 -15.01
CA ASP A 245 -19.02 -17.34 -13.83
C ASP A 245 -19.92 -16.12 -14.02
N LEU A 246 -20.42 -15.56 -12.90
CA LEU A 246 -21.08 -14.26 -12.84
C LEU A 246 -20.03 -13.16 -13.03
N CYS A 247 -20.13 -12.38 -14.10
CA CYS A 247 -19.21 -11.26 -14.34
C CYS A 247 -19.89 -10.14 -15.14
N ARG A 248 -19.40 -8.92 -14.95
CA ARG A 248 -19.82 -7.76 -15.75
C ARG A 248 -19.09 -7.70 -17.09
N GLY A 249 -17.90 -8.29 -17.17
CA GLY A 249 -17.00 -8.18 -18.32
C GLY A 249 -16.34 -6.81 -18.46
N PRO A 250 -15.73 -6.52 -19.62
CA PRO A 250 -15.59 -7.42 -20.75
C PRO A 250 -14.52 -8.49 -20.55
N HIS A 251 -14.56 -9.53 -21.39
CA HIS A 251 -13.57 -10.60 -21.43
C HIS A 251 -12.95 -10.77 -22.82
N PHE A 252 -11.77 -11.37 -22.88
CA PHE A 252 -11.14 -11.75 -24.15
C PHE A 252 -11.93 -12.83 -24.87
N ALA A 253 -11.79 -12.87 -26.18
CA ALA A 253 -12.51 -13.84 -27.01
C ALA A 253 -12.11 -15.31 -26.73
N THR A 254 -10.89 -15.51 -26.21
CA THR A 254 -10.40 -16.84 -25.81
C THR A 254 -9.43 -16.72 -24.64
N THR A 255 -9.30 -17.77 -23.84
CA THR A 255 -8.36 -17.83 -22.69
C THR A 255 -6.90 -17.68 -23.11
N GLY A 256 -6.52 -18.07 -24.34
CA GLY A 256 -5.16 -17.94 -24.87
C GLY A 256 -4.70 -16.49 -25.07
N LYS A 257 -5.63 -15.54 -25.16
CA LYS A 257 -5.28 -14.12 -25.28
C LYS A 257 -4.58 -13.52 -24.04
N ILE A 258 -4.75 -14.13 -22.88
CA ILE A 258 -4.04 -13.78 -21.64
C ILE A 258 -2.52 -13.90 -21.87
N GLY A 259 -2.07 -15.01 -22.47
CA GLY A 259 -0.67 -15.39 -22.64
C GLY A 259 -0.09 -16.04 -21.38
N ASP A 260 1.21 -16.37 -21.42
CA ASP A 260 1.88 -17.16 -20.37
C ASP A 260 2.55 -16.30 -19.27
N ALA A 261 2.47 -14.95 -19.36
CA ALA A 261 3.18 -14.06 -18.47
C ALA A 261 2.40 -13.78 -17.18
N PHE A 262 2.13 -14.80 -16.37
CA PHE A 262 1.49 -14.70 -15.05
C PHE A 262 2.21 -15.57 -14.03
N LYS A 263 1.99 -15.27 -12.74
CA LYS A 263 2.57 -15.98 -11.59
C LYS A 263 1.64 -15.91 -10.40
N LEU A 264 1.41 -17.04 -9.73
CA LEU A 264 0.76 -17.04 -8.42
C LEU A 264 1.80 -16.68 -7.34
N THR A 265 1.42 -15.82 -6.40
CA THR A 265 2.40 -15.21 -5.49
C THR A 265 2.22 -15.63 -4.03
N LYS A 266 1.00 -15.62 -3.50
CA LYS A 266 0.75 -15.95 -2.09
C LYS A 266 -0.68 -16.35 -1.82
N ILE A 267 -0.88 -16.98 -0.66
CA ILE A 267 -2.19 -17.29 -0.07
C ILE A 267 -2.38 -16.41 1.17
N ALA A 268 -3.60 -15.94 1.39
CA ALA A 268 -3.97 -15.19 2.59
C ALA A 268 -5.40 -15.55 3.03
N GLY A 269 -5.72 -15.31 4.30
CA GLY A 269 -7.10 -15.32 4.76
C GLY A 269 -7.85 -14.07 4.30
N ALA A 270 -9.13 -14.21 4.05
CA ALA A 270 -10.05 -13.11 3.78
C ALA A 270 -11.37 -13.37 4.51
N TYR A 271 -12.22 -12.36 4.65
CA TYR A 271 -13.57 -12.52 5.16
C TYR A 271 -14.58 -12.15 4.08
N TRP A 272 -15.68 -12.89 4.02
CA TRP A 272 -16.75 -12.59 3.09
C TRP A 272 -17.22 -11.14 3.24
N ARG A 273 -17.25 -10.38 2.14
CA ARG A 273 -17.58 -8.94 2.10
C ARG A 273 -16.70 -8.06 3.01
N GLY A 274 -15.51 -8.54 3.39
CA GLY A 274 -14.56 -7.78 4.21
C GLY A 274 -14.94 -7.64 5.69
N ASP A 275 -16.02 -8.26 6.17
CA ASP A 275 -16.44 -8.20 7.56
C ASP A 275 -15.94 -9.45 8.31
N ALA A 276 -15.16 -9.24 9.37
CA ALA A 276 -14.61 -10.30 10.23
C ALA A 276 -15.68 -11.16 10.95
N LYS A 277 -16.93 -10.73 10.95
CA LYS A 277 -18.07 -11.51 11.47
C LYS A 277 -18.60 -12.56 10.47
N ASN A 278 -18.27 -12.41 9.20
CA ASN A 278 -18.69 -13.31 8.14
C ASN A 278 -17.75 -14.50 7.99
N ALA A 279 -18.11 -15.44 7.10
CA ALA A 279 -17.33 -16.62 6.81
C ALA A 279 -15.90 -16.28 6.40
N GLN A 280 -14.94 -17.04 6.92
CA GLN A 280 -13.55 -16.93 6.52
C GLN A 280 -13.33 -17.61 5.17
N LEU A 281 -12.70 -16.91 4.25
CA LEU A 281 -12.34 -17.34 2.91
C LEU A 281 -10.83 -17.47 2.78
N GLN A 282 -10.40 -18.12 1.72
CA GLN A 282 -9.00 -18.23 1.34
C GLN A 282 -8.77 -17.45 0.05
N ARG A 283 -7.84 -16.53 0.08
CA ARG A 283 -7.48 -15.67 -1.05
C ARG A 283 -6.18 -16.13 -1.67
N ILE A 284 -6.20 -16.41 -2.96
CA ILE A 284 -5.00 -16.68 -3.75
C ILE A 284 -4.69 -15.43 -4.58
N TYR A 285 -3.47 -14.91 -4.44
CA TYR A 285 -2.97 -13.78 -5.20
C TYR A 285 -2.13 -14.24 -6.38
N GLY A 286 -2.28 -13.54 -7.49
CA GLY A 286 -1.42 -13.69 -8.66
C GLY A 286 -1.09 -12.35 -9.29
N THR A 287 -0.16 -12.36 -10.22
CA THR A 287 0.21 -11.24 -11.08
C THR A 287 0.18 -11.66 -12.53
N ALA A 288 -0.18 -10.74 -13.44
CA ALA A 288 -0.19 -11.01 -14.88
C ALA A 288 0.25 -9.75 -15.65
N TRP A 289 1.02 -9.95 -16.72
CA TRP A 289 1.71 -8.93 -17.46
C TRP A 289 1.56 -9.14 -18.97
N ARG A 290 1.89 -8.11 -19.77
CA ARG A 290 1.75 -8.16 -21.23
C ARG A 290 2.65 -9.20 -21.89
N ASP A 291 3.84 -9.40 -21.31
CA ASP A 291 4.85 -10.35 -21.76
C ASP A 291 5.76 -10.81 -20.60
N GLN A 292 6.61 -11.81 -20.89
CA GLN A 292 7.53 -12.39 -19.91
C GLN A 292 8.56 -11.39 -19.39
N LYS A 293 8.98 -10.43 -20.22
CA LYS A 293 9.94 -9.40 -19.81
C LYS A 293 9.38 -8.48 -18.72
N GLU A 294 8.10 -8.09 -18.85
CA GLU A 294 7.42 -7.30 -17.79
C GLU A 294 7.24 -8.11 -16.52
N LEU A 295 6.87 -9.40 -16.63
CA LEU A 295 6.75 -10.30 -15.49
C LEU A 295 8.09 -10.48 -14.78
N ASP A 296 9.16 -10.77 -15.49
CA ASP A 296 10.50 -10.95 -14.91
C ASP A 296 10.99 -9.67 -14.22
N ALA A 297 10.74 -8.51 -14.80
CA ALA A 297 11.07 -7.23 -14.20
C ALA A 297 10.30 -6.99 -12.90
N TYR A 298 9.01 -7.38 -12.86
CA TYR A 298 8.20 -7.31 -11.66
C TYR A 298 8.67 -8.27 -10.56
N LEU A 299 8.94 -9.53 -10.91
CA LEU A 299 9.45 -10.53 -9.96
C LEU A 299 10.80 -10.11 -9.37
N THR A 300 11.69 -9.59 -10.21
CA THR A 300 12.98 -9.03 -9.76
C THR A 300 12.76 -7.88 -8.76
N ARG A 301 11.79 -6.99 -9.02
CA ARG A 301 11.44 -5.92 -8.07
C ARG A 301 10.92 -6.48 -6.74
N LEU A 302 10.11 -7.52 -6.77
CA LEU A 302 9.62 -8.16 -5.55
C LEU A 302 10.74 -8.79 -4.73
N GLU A 303 11.69 -9.50 -5.38
CA GLU A 303 12.85 -10.06 -4.70
C GLU A 303 13.74 -8.97 -4.07
N GLU A 304 13.97 -7.88 -4.80
CA GLU A 304 14.74 -6.75 -4.28
C GLU A 304 14.01 -6.06 -3.11
N ALA A 305 12.68 -5.97 -3.17
CA ALA A 305 11.88 -5.44 -2.08
C ALA A 305 11.94 -6.32 -0.83
N GLU A 306 11.88 -7.64 -0.99
CA GLU A 306 12.03 -8.58 0.14
C GLU A 306 13.41 -8.47 0.79
N LYS A 307 14.47 -8.31 -0.04
CA LYS A 307 15.83 -8.05 0.46
C LYS A 307 15.95 -6.72 1.22
N ARG A 308 15.09 -5.75 0.94
CA ARG A 308 15.08 -4.40 1.56
C ARG A 308 14.01 -4.23 2.63
N ASP A 309 13.19 -5.25 2.89
CA ASP A 309 12.10 -5.17 3.87
C ASP A 309 12.60 -4.65 5.22
N HIS A 310 12.05 -3.51 5.64
CA HIS A 310 12.45 -2.85 6.90
C HIS A 310 12.24 -3.72 8.13
N ARG A 311 11.30 -4.68 8.11
CA ARG A 311 11.04 -5.60 9.22
C ARG A 311 12.18 -6.59 9.39
N ARG A 312 12.70 -7.13 8.27
CA ARG A 312 13.83 -8.05 8.27
C ARG A 312 15.13 -7.33 8.64
N ILE A 313 15.46 -6.25 7.93
CA ILE A 313 16.67 -5.47 8.19
C ILE A 313 16.63 -4.87 9.60
N GLY A 314 15.48 -4.36 10.04
CA GLY A 314 15.31 -3.80 11.37
C GLY A 314 15.57 -4.80 12.48
N LYS A 315 15.19 -6.09 12.29
CA LYS A 315 15.50 -7.17 13.19
C LYS A 315 16.99 -7.53 13.15
N GLU A 316 17.59 -7.68 11.95
CA GLU A 316 19.00 -8.01 11.76
C GLU A 316 19.94 -6.96 12.35
N MET A 317 19.58 -5.68 12.27
CA MET A 317 20.33 -4.53 12.79
C MET A 317 19.91 -4.11 14.21
N GLU A 318 18.97 -4.82 14.83
CA GLU A 318 18.45 -4.52 16.17
C GLU A 318 17.92 -3.07 16.30
N LEU A 319 17.10 -2.62 15.31
CA LEU A 319 16.58 -1.25 15.29
C LEU A 319 15.30 -1.11 16.11
N PHE A 320 14.41 -2.07 16.02
CA PHE A 320 13.12 -2.08 16.73
C PHE A 320 12.58 -3.50 16.88
N THR A 321 11.61 -3.63 17.77
CA THR A 321 10.88 -4.89 17.97
C THR A 321 9.41 -4.61 18.32
N PHE A 322 8.58 -5.65 18.26
CA PHE A 322 7.21 -5.66 18.75
C PHE A 322 7.05 -6.80 19.77
N SER A 323 6.24 -6.56 20.80
CA SER A 323 5.87 -7.57 21.77
C SER A 323 4.37 -7.73 21.87
N PRO A 324 3.84 -8.96 21.88
CA PRO A 324 2.42 -9.21 22.17
C PRO A 324 1.97 -8.59 23.52
N ASP A 325 2.86 -8.59 24.52
CA ASP A 325 2.57 -8.04 25.86
C ASP A 325 2.43 -6.51 25.86
N VAL A 326 3.08 -5.82 24.91
CA VAL A 326 2.93 -4.37 24.73
C VAL A 326 1.71 -4.04 23.87
N GLY A 327 1.45 -4.87 22.87
CA GLY A 327 0.30 -4.74 21.98
C GLY A 327 0.67 -4.51 20.49
N ALA A 328 -0.25 -4.91 19.64
CA ALA A 328 -0.06 -4.80 18.19
C ALA A 328 0.05 -3.35 17.72
N GLY A 329 1.03 -3.06 16.87
CA GLY A 329 1.23 -1.72 16.31
C GLY A 329 1.86 -0.71 17.29
N LEU A 330 2.43 -1.16 18.41
CA LEU A 330 3.18 -0.35 19.37
C LEU A 330 4.65 -0.73 19.32
N PRO A 331 5.49 -0.03 18.55
CA PRO A 331 6.90 -0.40 18.38
C PRO A 331 7.74 -0.08 19.62
N LEU A 332 8.66 -0.98 19.93
CA LEU A 332 9.73 -0.76 20.90
C LEU A 332 11.01 -0.41 20.13
N TRP A 333 11.50 0.79 20.32
CA TRP A 333 12.77 1.22 19.74
C TRP A 333 13.94 0.61 20.50
N MET A 334 14.79 -0.13 19.77
CA MET A 334 16.03 -0.67 20.30
C MET A 334 17.14 0.40 20.29
N PRO A 335 18.25 0.22 21.02
CA PRO A 335 19.31 1.24 21.08
C PRO A 335 19.79 1.75 19.71
N ASN A 336 20.01 0.86 18.75
CA ASN A 336 20.44 1.23 17.40
C ASN A 336 19.38 2.05 16.65
N GLY A 337 18.11 1.68 16.77
CA GLY A 337 17.01 2.42 16.18
C GLY A 337 16.80 3.79 16.83
N MET A 338 17.01 3.87 18.14
CA MET A 338 16.91 5.14 18.87
C MET A 338 17.98 6.14 18.42
N VAL A 339 19.17 5.67 18.04
CA VAL A 339 20.19 6.54 17.43
C VAL A 339 19.67 7.18 16.13
N ILE A 340 19.09 6.39 15.21
CA ILE A 340 18.55 6.91 13.95
C ILE A 340 17.49 7.97 14.25
N ARG A 341 16.56 7.66 15.14
CA ARG A 341 15.51 8.60 15.54
C ARG A 341 16.09 9.90 16.12
N GLN A 342 17.07 9.85 17.01
CA GLN A 342 17.71 11.01 17.60
C GLN A 342 18.44 11.87 16.56
N GLU A 343 19.15 11.26 15.61
CA GLU A 343 19.83 12.01 14.54
C GLU A 343 18.83 12.74 13.62
N LEU A 344 17.67 12.14 13.34
CA LEU A 344 16.58 12.78 12.61
C LEU A 344 15.98 13.94 13.43
N GLU A 345 15.82 13.77 14.73
CA GLU A 345 15.35 14.83 15.63
C GLU A 345 16.35 16.00 15.70
N PHE A 346 17.64 15.73 15.78
CA PHE A 346 18.68 16.77 15.76
C PHE A 346 18.73 17.50 14.42
N LEU A 347 18.64 16.80 13.31
CA LEU A 347 18.53 17.41 11.98
C LEU A 347 17.39 18.40 11.94
N ALA A 348 16.18 17.95 12.29
CA ALA A 348 15.00 18.80 12.25
C ALA A 348 15.09 19.96 13.25
N LEU A 349 15.58 19.72 14.46
CA LEU A 349 15.78 20.79 15.46
C LEU A 349 16.70 21.91 14.93
N GLN A 350 17.79 21.55 14.27
CA GLN A 350 18.73 22.52 13.70
C GLN A 350 18.11 23.33 12.55
N GLU A 351 17.42 22.65 11.63
CA GLU A 351 16.79 23.30 10.46
C GLU A 351 15.59 24.16 10.88
N GLU A 352 14.76 23.66 11.79
CA GLU A 352 13.63 24.39 12.36
C GLU A 352 14.08 25.66 13.10
N ARG A 353 15.16 25.58 13.88
CA ARG A 353 15.71 26.74 14.58
C ARG A 353 16.20 27.83 13.62
N LYS A 354 16.82 27.45 12.50
CA LYS A 354 17.22 28.40 11.44
C LYS A 354 16.00 29.11 10.83
N ASP A 355 14.88 28.40 10.72
CA ASP A 355 13.62 28.92 10.17
C ASP A 355 12.75 29.63 11.23
N GLY A 356 13.21 29.76 12.49
CA GLY A 356 12.54 30.50 13.57
C GLY A 356 11.39 29.72 14.22
N TYR A 357 11.42 28.40 14.23
CA TYR A 357 10.47 27.59 15.00
C TYR A 357 10.81 27.60 16.49
N VAL A 358 9.77 27.64 17.32
CA VAL A 358 9.86 27.45 18.78
C VAL A 358 9.30 26.08 19.16
N ARG A 359 9.92 25.43 20.16
CA ARG A 359 9.57 24.08 20.57
C ARG A 359 8.65 24.10 21.77
N VAL A 360 7.65 23.21 21.74
CA VAL A 360 6.72 22.96 22.84
C VAL A 360 6.65 21.47 23.14
N ALA A 361 5.98 21.11 24.24
CA ALA A 361 5.61 19.75 24.58
C ALA A 361 4.21 19.77 25.19
N THR A 362 3.35 18.85 24.76
CA THR A 362 1.95 18.79 25.16
C THR A 362 1.56 17.42 25.70
N PRO A 363 0.49 17.31 26.53
CA PRO A 363 0.05 16.05 27.12
C PRO A 363 -0.41 15.04 26.08
N HIS A 364 -0.28 13.73 26.41
CA HIS A 364 -0.73 12.63 25.54
C HIS A 364 -2.25 12.35 25.68
N ILE A 365 -2.87 12.85 26.73
CA ILE A 365 -4.30 12.67 27.00
C ILE A 365 -4.96 14.03 27.21
N THR A 366 -6.24 14.15 26.83
CA THR A 366 -7.02 15.37 27.03
C THR A 366 -8.50 15.07 27.13
N LYS A 367 -9.27 16.01 27.68
CA LYS A 367 -10.73 15.90 27.80
C LYS A 367 -11.41 15.89 26.45
N GLU A 368 -12.51 15.17 26.37
CA GLU A 368 -13.39 15.07 25.19
C GLU A 368 -13.77 16.44 24.63
N THR A 369 -14.00 17.43 25.50
CA THR A 369 -14.40 18.77 25.11
C THR A 369 -13.45 19.46 24.14
N LEU A 370 -12.12 19.16 24.21
CA LEU A 370 -11.14 19.70 23.26
C LEU A 370 -11.33 19.08 21.88
N TYR A 371 -11.65 17.79 21.79
CA TYR A 371 -11.88 17.10 20.51
C TYR A 371 -13.25 17.41 19.90
N LEU A 372 -14.26 17.70 20.70
CA LEU A 372 -15.53 18.27 20.22
C LEU A 372 -15.33 19.67 19.63
N ARG A 373 -14.54 20.53 20.33
CA ARG A 373 -14.22 21.88 19.86
C ARG A 373 -13.46 21.86 18.54
N SER A 374 -12.45 21.00 18.41
CA SER A 374 -11.63 20.86 17.20
C SER A 374 -12.30 20.05 16.09
N ARG A 375 -13.48 19.51 16.33
CA ARG A 375 -14.23 18.63 15.43
C ARG A 375 -13.52 17.34 15.05
N HIS A 376 -12.53 16.89 15.79
CA HIS A 376 -12.03 15.52 15.65
C HIS A 376 -13.14 14.51 16.01
N LEU A 377 -13.99 14.83 16.97
CA LEU A 377 -15.25 14.15 17.18
C LEU A 377 -16.37 14.97 16.49
N PRO A 378 -17.16 14.37 15.55
CA PRO A 378 -17.20 12.94 15.19
C PRO A 378 -16.31 12.51 14.02
N TYR A 379 -15.63 13.41 13.28
CA TYR A 379 -14.97 13.09 12.01
C TYR A 379 -13.83 12.06 12.07
N TYR A 380 -13.21 11.88 13.25
CA TYR A 380 -12.10 10.96 13.49
C TYR A 380 -12.41 9.86 14.52
N SER A 381 -13.66 9.72 14.95
CA SER A 381 -14.08 8.76 15.97
C SER A 381 -13.58 7.33 15.70
N ASP A 382 -13.65 6.88 14.45
CA ASP A 382 -13.28 5.52 14.05
C ASP A 382 -11.79 5.20 14.21
N THR A 383 -10.95 6.23 14.28
CA THR A 383 -9.49 6.09 14.42
C THR A 383 -8.99 6.46 15.83
N MET A 384 -9.89 6.88 16.73
CA MET A 384 -9.53 7.20 18.10
C MET A 384 -9.67 5.96 19.00
N TYR A 385 -8.78 5.83 19.99
CA TYR A 385 -8.98 4.86 21.06
C TYR A 385 -10.23 5.20 21.87
N SER A 386 -10.84 4.18 22.45
CA SER A 386 -11.97 4.39 23.37
C SER A 386 -11.57 5.33 24.52
N PRO A 387 -12.47 6.19 25.00
CA PRO A 387 -12.15 7.11 26.09
C PRO A 387 -11.80 6.38 27.39
N LEU A 388 -11.00 7.05 28.19
CA LEU A 388 -10.74 6.72 29.58
C LEU A 388 -11.70 7.50 30.44
N ASP A 389 -12.51 6.84 31.28
CA ASP A 389 -13.30 7.52 32.31
C ASP A 389 -12.38 7.89 33.48
N ILE A 390 -12.25 9.18 33.75
CA ILE A 390 -11.48 9.71 34.87
C ILE A 390 -12.42 10.66 35.66
N ASP A 391 -12.83 10.23 36.82
CA ASP A 391 -13.73 10.99 37.71
C ASP A 391 -15.08 11.39 37.05
N GLY A 392 -15.60 10.54 36.14
CA GLY A 392 -16.83 10.78 35.41
C GLY A 392 -16.69 11.69 34.18
N GLU A 393 -15.48 12.01 33.79
CA GLU A 393 -15.17 12.77 32.59
C GLU A 393 -14.40 11.88 31.57
N ASN A 394 -14.73 11.98 30.27
CA ASN A 394 -14.06 11.27 29.21
C ASN A 394 -12.73 11.94 28.83
N TYR A 395 -11.65 11.17 28.88
CA TYR A 395 -10.34 11.54 28.35
C TYR A 395 -9.94 10.62 27.21
N TYR A 396 -9.30 11.15 26.20
CA TYR A 396 -8.83 10.41 25.03
C TYR A 396 -7.31 10.48 24.89
N LEU A 397 -6.69 9.40 24.40
CA LEU A 397 -5.36 9.47 23.82
C LEU A 397 -5.42 10.37 22.59
N ARG A 398 -4.45 11.26 22.43
CA ARG A 398 -4.44 12.20 21.32
C ARG A 398 -4.15 11.52 19.99
N PRO A 399 -5.00 11.71 18.96
CA PRO A 399 -4.74 11.25 17.59
C PRO A 399 -3.89 12.24 16.77
N MET A 400 -3.80 13.51 17.22
CA MET A 400 -3.11 14.64 16.58
C MET A 400 -2.73 15.71 17.62
N ASN A 401 -1.67 16.47 17.31
CA ASN A 401 -1.13 17.53 18.20
C ASN A 401 -1.89 18.86 18.07
N CYS A 402 -2.56 19.11 16.93
CA CYS A 402 -3.15 20.40 16.55
C CYS A 402 -3.96 21.09 17.67
N PRO A 403 -4.95 20.41 18.35
CA PRO A 403 -5.78 21.09 19.35
C PRO A 403 -4.98 21.64 20.52
N HIS A 404 -3.90 20.95 20.92
CA HIS A 404 -3.04 21.38 22.00
C HIS A 404 -2.21 22.62 21.62
N HIS A 405 -1.66 22.66 20.39
CA HIS A 405 -0.94 23.83 19.88
C HIS A 405 -1.85 25.06 19.79
N HIS A 406 -3.13 24.87 19.41
CA HIS A 406 -4.11 25.96 19.42
C HIS A 406 -4.34 26.51 20.83
N MET A 407 -4.38 25.64 21.86
CA MET A 407 -4.47 26.07 23.24
C MET A 407 -3.22 26.82 23.72
N ILE A 408 -2.02 26.43 23.24
CA ILE A 408 -0.77 27.19 23.52
C ILE A 408 -0.85 28.58 22.87
N TYR A 409 -1.29 28.66 21.60
CA TYR A 409 -1.48 29.94 20.93
C TYR A 409 -2.43 30.86 21.69
N LEU A 410 -3.56 30.33 22.20
CA LEU A 410 -4.56 31.09 22.97
C LEU A 410 -4.10 31.47 24.37
N ALA A 411 -3.01 30.91 24.89
CA ALA A 411 -2.51 31.23 26.24
C ALA A 411 -2.00 32.68 26.36
N THR A 412 -1.66 33.31 25.24
CA THR A 412 -1.19 34.72 25.18
C THR A 412 -1.90 35.44 24.03
N ARG A 413 -1.95 36.79 24.15
CA ARG A 413 -2.38 37.66 23.03
C ARG A 413 -1.23 37.90 22.09
N HIS A 414 -1.49 37.84 20.78
CA HIS A 414 -0.49 38.04 19.74
C HIS A 414 -0.72 39.30 18.94
N SER A 415 0.36 39.98 18.60
CA SER A 415 0.39 41.13 17.69
C SER A 415 0.77 40.70 16.27
N TYR A 416 0.32 41.46 15.27
CA TYR A 416 0.72 41.24 13.86
C TYR A 416 2.25 41.22 13.65
N ARG A 417 3.03 41.84 14.55
CA ARG A 417 4.50 41.87 14.51
C ARG A 417 5.16 40.54 14.91
N GLU A 418 4.44 39.70 15.66
CA GLU A 418 4.93 38.39 16.12
C GLU A 418 4.66 37.29 15.09
N LEU A 419 3.83 37.57 14.08
CA LEU A 419 3.47 36.60 13.05
C LEU A 419 4.44 36.69 11.86
N PRO A 420 4.82 35.52 11.28
CA PRO A 420 4.30 34.19 11.56
C PRO A 420 4.93 33.55 12.81
N LEU A 421 4.09 33.02 13.70
CA LEU A 421 4.51 32.22 14.86
C LEU A 421 4.52 30.72 14.47
N ARG A 422 5.67 30.06 14.64
CA ARG A 422 5.87 28.67 14.25
C ARG A 422 6.12 27.81 15.49
N ILE A 423 5.15 26.99 15.86
CA ILE A 423 5.19 26.10 17.05
C ILE A 423 5.43 24.68 16.59
N ALA A 424 6.52 24.04 17.05
CA ALA A 424 6.92 22.69 16.67
C ALA A 424 6.97 21.74 17.87
N GLU A 425 6.62 20.48 17.64
CA GLU A 425 6.70 19.39 18.63
C GLU A 425 7.11 18.07 17.96
N TYR A 426 7.88 17.25 18.65
CA TYR A 426 7.92 15.82 18.41
C TYR A 426 6.81 15.17 19.22
N GLY A 427 5.62 15.16 18.62
CA GLY A 427 4.40 14.76 19.30
C GLY A 427 4.14 13.26 19.20
N GLN A 428 3.95 12.61 20.35
CA GLN A 428 3.57 11.21 20.41
C GLN A 428 2.05 11.09 20.26
N ASP A 429 1.57 10.52 19.15
CA ASP A 429 0.16 10.35 18.80
C ASP A 429 -0.24 8.88 18.79
N TYR A 430 -1.56 8.63 18.93
CA TYR A 430 -2.13 7.29 19.01
C TYR A 430 -3.38 7.19 18.12
N ARG A 431 -3.39 6.20 17.22
CA ARG A 431 -4.54 5.93 16.34
C ARG A 431 -4.91 4.46 16.39
N TYR A 432 -6.20 4.19 16.55
CA TYR A 432 -6.72 2.83 16.52
C TYR A 432 -6.79 2.34 15.07
N GLU A 433 -5.67 1.85 14.58
CA GLU A 433 -5.58 1.24 13.25
C GLU A 433 -6.09 -0.21 13.31
N ALA A 434 -6.89 -0.62 12.33
CA ALA A 434 -7.36 -2.00 12.22
C ALA A 434 -6.18 -2.98 12.15
N SER A 435 -6.28 -4.12 12.84
CA SER A 435 -5.17 -5.10 12.94
C SER A 435 -4.66 -5.59 11.59
N GLY A 436 -5.55 -5.79 10.61
CA GLY A 436 -5.18 -6.19 9.25
C GLY A 436 -4.44 -5.12 8.44
N GLY A 437 -4.47 -3.85 8.88
CA GLY A 437 -3.76 -2.74 8.24
C GLY A 437 -2.35 -2.51 8.79
N LEU A 438 -1.98 -3.14 9.91
CA LEU A 438 -0.68 -2.92 10.54
C LEU A 438 0.45 -3.54 9.72
N THR A 439 1.52 -2.78 9.48
CA THR A 439 2.65 -3.22 8.64
C THR A 439 3.98 -2.68 9.17
N GLY A 440 4.66 -3.47 10.00
CA GLY A 440 5.94 -3.09 10.62
C GLY A 440 5.89 -1.66 11.18
N LEU A 441 6.88 -0.83 10.87
CA LEU A 441 6.88 0.60 11.22
C LEU A 441 6.10 1.49 10.22
N MET A 442 5.71 0.98 9.04
CA MET A 442 4.99 1.77 8.02
C MET A 442 3.58 2.18 8.49
N ARG A 443 2.91 1.30 9.26
CA ARG A 443 1.58 1.57 9.80
C ARG A 443 1.46 1.00 11.21
N VAL A 444 1.42 1.88 12.19
CA VAL A 444 1.47 1.59 13.62
C VAL A 444 0.34 2.29 14.37
N ARG A 445 0.10 1.91 15.61
CA ARG A 445 -0.92 2.51 16.48
C ARG A 445 -0.38 3.60 17.41
N GLY A 446 0.91 3.56 17.73
CA GLY A 446 1.60 4.60 18.49
C GLY A 446 2.79 5.10 17.69
N PHE A 447 2.89 6.41 17.46
CA PHE A 447 3.92 7.00 16.63
C PHE A 447 4.26 8.42 17.08
N CYS A 448 5.49 8.84 16.76
CA CYS A 448 5.95 10.19 17.03
C CYS A 448 6.03 11.01 15.74
N MET A 449 5.33 12.13 15.69
CA MET A 449 5.26 13.00 14.52
C MET A 449 6.20 14.21 14.66
N ASN A 450 6.95 14.53 13.60
CA ASN A 450 7.65 15.80 13.46
C ASN A 450 6.67 16.90 13.05
N ASP A 451 5.86 17.34 13.98
CA ASP A 451 4.70 18.20 13.74
C ASP A 451 5.01 19.67 14.05
N ALA A 452 4.41 20.57 13.31
CA ALA A 452 4.35 21.97 13.67
C ALA A 452 3.12 22.66 13.07
N HIS A 453 2.73 23.76 13.76
CA HIS A 453 1.64 24.64 13.37
C HIS A 453 2.18 26.06 13.21
N ILE A 454 1.95 26.65 12.03
CA ILE A 454 2.37 27.99 11.69
C ILE A 454 1.13 28.88 11.71
N TYR A 455 1.10 29.82 12.64
CA TYR A 455 0.06 30.83 12.75
C TYR A 455 0.52 32.05 11.98
N CYS A 456 -0.18 32.44 10.92
CA CYS A 456 0.23 33.50 10.04
C CYS A 456 -0.95 34.37 9.59
N ARG A 457 -0.66 35.57 9.13
CA ARG A 457 -1.64 36.42 8.46
C ARG A 457 -1.96 35.88 7.06
N TYR A 458 -3.09 36.30 6.52
CA TYR A 458 -3.50 35.90 5.16
C TYR A 458 -2.44 36.19 4.10
N ASP A 459 -1.86 37.41 4.13
CA ASP A 459 -0.82 37.84 3.18
C ASP A 459 0.51 37.07 3.32
N GLN A 460 0.73 36.40 4.45
CA GLN A 460 1.93 35.58 4.70
C GLN A 460 1.72 34.10 4.28
N ALA A 461 0.48 33.62 4.20
CA ALA A 461 0.17 32.19 4.06
C ALA A 461 0.87 31.54 2.86
N LYS A 462 0.84 32.19 1.69
CA LYS A 462 1.50 31.67 0.48
C LYS A 462 3.01 31.54 0.66
N ALA A 463 3.67 32.57 1.19
CA ALA A 463 5.12 32.57 1.41
C ALA A 463 5.56 31.52 2.44
N GLU A 464 4.79 31.37 3.52
CA GLU A 464 5.04 30.32 4.54
C GLU A 464 4.83 28.93 3.98
N PHE A 465 3.81 28.73 3.15
CA PHE A 465 3.55 27.44 2.49
C PHE A 465 4.71 27.04 1.57
N ILE A 466 5.24 27.98 0.76
CA ILE A 466 6.43 27.77 -0.09
C ILE A 466 7.66 27.45 0.76
N LYS A 467 7.84 28.16 1.88
CA LYS A 467 8.98 27.93 2.79
C LYS A 467 8.96 26.52 3.36
N VAL A 468 7.79 26.02 3.73
CA VAL A 468 7.62 24.63 4.20
C VAL A 468 7.95 23.65 3.10
N MET A 469 7.48 23.84 1.86
CA MET A 469 7.84 22.96 0.74
C MET A 469 9.36 22.88 0.50
N ARG A 470 10.06 24.03 0.60
CA ARG A 470 11.52 24.07 0.50
C ARG A 470 12.21 23.33 1.66
N LEU A 471 11.63 23.34 2.85
CA LEU A 471 12.13 22.56 4.00
C LEU A 471 12.04 21.06 3.73
N HIS A 472 10.92 20.57 3.17
CA HIS A 472 10.78 19.17 2.77
C HIS A 472 11.83 18.78 1.72
N ALA A 473 11.96 19.57 0.64
CA ALA A 473 12.92 19.29 -0.43
C ALA A 473 14.36 19.24 0.12
N ARG A 474 14.71 20.12 1.04
CA ARG A 474 16.03 20.17 1.69
C ARG A 474 16.32 18.90 2.49
N TYR A 475 15.35 18.37 3.23
CA TYR A 475 15.52 17.08 3.93
C TYR A 475 15.70 15.92 2.97
N TYR A 476 14.92 15.88 1.90
CA TYR A 476 15.01 14.81 0.91
C TYR A 476 16.34 14.84 0.15
N ASP A 477 16.83 16.02 -0.17
CA ASP A 477 18.17 16.18 -0.77
C ASP A 477 19.30 15.69 0.15
N LEU A 478 19.25 16.01 1.46
CA LEU A 478 20.22 15.54 2.45
C LEU A 478 20.22 14.00 2.58
N MET A 479 19.07 13.38 2.38
CA MET A 479 18.89 11.91 2.46
C MET A 479 18.98 11.23 1.09
N ASN A 480 19.37 11.97 0.03
CA ASN A 480 19.46 11.46 -1.34
C ASN A 480 18.15 10.79 -1.84
N ILE A 481 17.00 11.30 -1.38
CA ILE A 481 15.69 10.87 -1.84
C ILE A 481 15.36 11.66 -3.10
N LYS A 482 15.39 11.03 -4.29
CA LYS A 482 15.17 11.70 -5.59
C LYS A 482 13.81 11.38 -6.20
N ASP A 483 13.29 10.18 -5.96
CA ASP A 483 12.05 9.70 -6.58
C ASP A 483 10.85 10.06 -5.69
N TYR A 484 10.44 11.33 -5.72
CA TYR A 484 9.21 11.80 -5.10
C TYR A 484 8.47 12.78 -6.02
N TYR A 485 7.16 12.89 -5.82
CA TYR A 485 6.34 13.92 -6.44
C TYR A 485 5.36 14.53 -5.43
N MET A 486 4.85 15.69 -5.76
CA MET A 486 3.85 16.36 -4.92
C MET A 486 2.45 16.09 -5.45
N ARG A 487 1.51 15.85 -4.55
CA ARG A 487 0.09 15.66 -4.85
C ARG A 487 -0.73 16.71 -4.12
N LEU A 488 -1.41 17.59 -4.89
CA LEU A 488 -2.43 18.47 -4.33
C LEU A 488 -3.72 17.68 -4.11
N SER A 489 -4.02 17.44 -2.86
CA SER A 489 -5.19 16.69 -2.42
C SER A 489 -6.39 17.61 -2.26
N LEU A 490 -7.38 17.43 -3.14
CA LEU A 490 -8.59 18.24 -3.27
C LEU A 490 -9.75 17.61 -2.49
N PRO A 491 -10.74 18.38 -2.01
CA PRO A 491 -11.97 17.84 -1.47
C PRO A 491 -12.85 17.24 -2.57
N ASP A 492 -13.68 16.28 -2.20
CA ASP A 492 -14.85 15.89 -3.00
C ASP A 492 -16.10 16.51 -2.40
N LEU A 493 -16.43 17.71 -2.83
CA LEU A 493 -17.56 18.50 -2.30
C LEU A 493 -18.94 17.84 -2.55
N ALA A 494 -19.00 16.73 -3.28
CA ALA A 494 -20.21 15.92 -3.38
C ALA A 494 -20.43 15.01 -2.13
N LYS A 495 -19.39 14.84 -1.31
CA LYS A 495 -19.39 14.01 -0.08
C LYS A 495 -19.29 14.92 1.16
N LEU A 496 -20.38 15.62 1.47
CA LEU A 496 -20.44 16.59 2.57
C LEU A 496 -20.30 15.97 3.98
N ASP A 497 -20.47 14.66 4.11
CA ASP A 497 -20.24 13.91 5.34
C ASP A 497 -18.75 13.87 5.76
N LYS A 498 -17.84 13.96 4.80
CA LYS A 498 -16.39 13.92 5.02
C LYS A 498 -15.74 15.30 5.18
N TYR A 499 -16.35 16.36 4.66
CA TYR A 499 -15.73 17.68 4.55
C TYR A 499 -16.61 18.78 5.15
N VAL A 500 -15.99 19.80 5.70
CA VAL A 500 -16.71 20.97 6.22
C VAL A 500 -17.40 21.71 5.09
N ASP A 501 -18.72 21.97 5.24
CA ASP A 501 -19.55 22.67 4.25
C ASP A 501 -19.27 24.19 4.27
N GLN A 502 -18.19 24.60 3.63
CA GLN A 502 -17.77 26.00 3.46
C GLN A 502 -17.08 26.20 2.09
N PRO A 503 -17.80 26.08 0.97
CA PRO A 503 -17.20 26.05 -0.38
C PRO A 503 -16.34 27.26 -0.71
N GLU A 504 -16.71 28.46 -0.29
CA GLU A 504 -15.93 29.69 -0.55
C GLU A 504 -14.54 29.65 0.12
N LYS A 505 -14.44 29.10 1.34
CA LYS A 505 -13.16 28.96 2.03
C LYS A 505 -12.28 27.89 1.41
N TRP A 506 -12.89 26.81 0.93
CA TRP A 506 -12.19 25.81 0.15
C TRP A 506 -11.56 26.40 -1.10
N LEU A 507 -12.31 27.21 -1.85
CA LEU A 507 -11.79 27.88 -3.06
C LEU A 507 -10.63 28.83 -2.72
N THR A 508 -10.80 29.65 -1.71
CA THR A 508 -9.73 30.59 -1.26
C THR A 508 -8.47 29.84 -0.83
N ALA A 509 -8.59 28.78 -0.05
CA ALA A 509 -7.44 28.00 0.38
C ALA A 509 -6.75 27.28 -0.78
N LEU A 510 -7.53 26.75 -1.74
CA LEU A 510 -7.00 26.12 -2.94
C LEU A 510 -6.25 27.12 -3.84
N ASP A 511 -6.74 28.34 -3.99
CA ASP A 511 -6.09 29.37 -4.79
C ASP A 511 -4.72 29.74 -4.16
N ILE A 512 -4.65 29.91 -2.84
CA ILE A 512 -3.36 30.14 -2.14
C ILE A 512 -2.37 29.00 -2.44
N ILE A 513 -2.80 27.76 -2.36
CA ILE A 513 -1.91 26.61 -2.58
C ILE A 513 -1.51 26.50 -4.05
N ARG A 514 -2.45 26.66 -5.00
CA ARG A 514 -2.14 26.64 -6.44
C ARG A 514 -1.16 27.72 -6.85
N GLU A 515 -1.34 28.94 -6.31
CA GLU A 515 -0.37 30.01 -6.52
C GLU A 515 1.00 29.68 -5.90
N ALA A 516 1.03 29.11 -4.69
CA ALA A 516 2.26 28.64 -4.05
C ALA A 516 2.96 27.56 -4.87
N MET A 517 2.23 26.58 -5.41
CA MET A 517 2.77 25.55 -6.28
C MET A 517 3.34 26.12 -7.56
N LYS A 518 2.62 27.03 -8.21
CA LYS A 518 3.07 27.70 -9.43
C LYS A 518 4.37 28.51 -9.19
N GLU A 519 4.42 29.27 -8.09
CA GLU A 519 5.60 30.10 -7.75
C GLU A 519 6.79 29.23 -7.32
N SER A 520 6.55 28.11 -6.65
CA SER A 520 7.61 27.21 -6.20
C SER A 520 8.33 26.49 -7.35
N GLY A 521 7.64 26.30 -8.48
CA GLY A 521 8.14 25.56 -9.65
C GLY A 521 8.22 24.05 -9.49
N TYR A 522 7.75 23.50 -8.36
CA TYR A 522 7.70 22.05 -8.17
C TYR A 522 6.58 21.40 -9.00
N PRO A 523 6.87 20.29 -9.69
CA PRO A 523 5.82 19.53 -10.39
C PRO A 523 4.87 18.86 -9.40
N TYR A 524 3.56 18.87 -9.72
CA TYR A 524 2.56 18.23 -8.89
C TYR A 524 1.40 17.66 -9.73
N VAL A 525 0.65 16.74 -9.13
CA VAL A 525 -0.60 16.20 -9.66
C VAL A 525 -1.75 16.59 -8.73
N GLU A 526 -2.97 16.71 -9.24
CA GLU A 526 -4.15 16.94 -8.41
C GLU A 526 -4.93 15.62 -8.22
N ALA A 527 -5.38 15.34 -6.99
CA ALA A 527 -6.19 14.17 -6.65
C ALA A 527 -7.42 14.58 -5.86
N LYS A 528 -8.61 14.20 -6.35
CA LYS A 528 -9.89 14.52 -5.75
C LYS A 528 -10.26 13.53 -4.64
N GLY A 529 -10.84 14.01 -3.56
CA GLY A 529 -11.32 13.18 -2.46
C GLY A 529 -10.27 12.89 -1.36
N GLU A 530 -9.05 13.42 -1.49
CA GLU A 530 -7.90 13.13 -0.62
C GLU A 530 -7.57 14.24 0.39
N ALA A 531 -8.29 15.38 0.37
CA ALA A 531 -8.07 16.49 1.31
C ALA A 531 -8.37 16.09 2.77
N ALA A 532 -7.82 16.86 3.72
CA ALA A 532 -8.25 16.78 5.12
C ALA A 532 -9.65 17.41 5.27
N PHE A 533 -10.38 17.08 6.34
CA PHE A 533 -11.73 17.63 6.56
C PHE A 533 -11.73 19.14 6.79
N TYR A 534 -10.62 19.70 7.23
CA TYR A 534 -10.40 21.10 7.59
C TYR A 534 -9.71 21.96 6.54
N GLY A 535 -9.23 21.37 5.45
CA GLY A 535 -8.56 22.13 4.39
C GLY A 535 -7.76 21.28 3.39
N PRO A 536 -7.34 21.91 2.27
CA PRO A 536 -6.54 21.25 1.24
C PRO A 536 -5.10 21.04 1.72
N LYS A 537 -4.40 20.06 1.09
CA LYS A 537 -3.04 19.70 1.45
C LYS A 537 -2.18 19.35 0.25
N ILE A 538 -0.87 19.54 0.41
CA ILE A 538 0.14 18.94 -0.45
C ILE A 538 0.72 17.73 0.27
N ASP A 539 0.56 16.55 -0.34
CA ASP A 539 1.20 15.31 0.09
C ASP A 539 2.49 15.09 -0.71
N PHE A 540 3.55 14.72 -0.02
CA PHE A 540 4.78 14.29 -0.65
C PHE A 540 4.75 12.77 -0.80
N MET A 541 4.61 12.35 -2.04
CA MET A 541 4.46 10.95 -2.42
C MET A 541 5.82 10.38 -2.80
N ILE A 542 6.15 9.25 -2.22
CA ILE A 542 7.35 8.48 -2.57
C ILE A 542 6.96 7.09 -3.02
N LYS A 543 7.80 6.50 -3.86
CA LYS A 543 7.66 5.10 -4.27
C LYS A 543 8.63 4.24 -3.47
N SER A 544 8.10 3.18 -2.87
CA SER A 544 8.95 2.12 -2.32
C SER A 544 9.68 1.37 -3.45
N VAL A 545 10.62 0.52 -3.08
CA VAL A 545 11.37 -0.32 -4.03
C VAL A 545 10.46 -1.20 -4.88
N ILE A 546 9.31 -1.60 -4.35
CA ILE A 546 8.28 -2.37 -5.08
C ILE A 546 7.35 -1.51 -5.92
N GLY A 547 7.50 -0.19 -5.89
CA GLY A 547 6.62 0.73 -6.62
C GLY A 547 5.36 1.14 -5.88
N THR A 548 5.13 0.66 -4.64
CA THR A 548 4.00 1.10 -3.81
C THR A 548 4.21 2.56 -3.40
N GLU A 549 3.19 3.38 -3.62
CA GLU A 549 3.22 4.79 -3.27
C GLU A 549 2.79 5.02 -1.82
N TYR A 550 3.54 5.83 -1.10
CA TYR A 550 3.24 6.24 0.26
C TYR A 550 3.27 7.76 0.39
N THR A 551 2.33 8.32 1.14
CA THR A 551 2.46 9.68 1.67
C THR A 551 3.46 9.63 2.82
N ILE A 552 4.62 10.24 2.64
CA ILE A 552 5.69 10.26 3.66
C ILE A 552 5.61 11.50 4.53
N SER A 553 5.20 12.62 3.95
CA SER A 553 5.08 13.90 4.64
C SER A 553 3.98 14.76 4.02
N THR A 554 3.58 15.83 4.73
CA THR A 554 2.44 16.67 4.33
C THR A 554 2.62 18.12 4.73
N ASN A 555 1.99 19.02 3.96
CA ASN A 555 1.84 20.43 4.22
C ASN A 555 0.38 20.82 3.95
N GLN A 556 -0.34 21.34 4.96
CA GLN A 556 -1.80 21.50 4.92
C GLN A 556 -2.20 22.92 5.35
N LEU A 557 -3.18 23.51 4.68
CA LEU A 557 -3.72 24.82 5.02
C LEU A 557 -5.08 24.65 5.69
N ASP A 558 -5.16 24.99 6.98
CA ASP A 558 -6.36 24.89 7.80
C ASP A 558 -7.08 26.24 7.90
N PHE A 559 -8.34 26.27 7.48
CA PHE A 559 -9.22 27.41 7.65
C PHE A 559 -10.30 27.20 8.73
N LEU A 560 -10.40 25.97 9.27
CA LEU A 560 -11.42 25.62 10.26
C LEU A 560 -10.98 25.95 11.69
N ALA A 561 -9.74 25.66 12.06
CA ALA A 561 -9.21 25.87 13.41
C ALA A 561 -9.39 27.33 13.90
N THR A 562 -9.18 28.28 13.01
CA THR A 562 -9.38 29.71 13.28
C THR A 562 -10.78 29.99 13.81
N GLN A 563 -11.80 29.35 13.25
CA GLN A 563 -13.20 29.57 13.64
C GLN A 563 -13.57 28.81 14.91
N THR A 564 -13.17 27.53 14.98
CA THR A 564 -13.55 26.66 16.11
C THR A 564 -12.84 27.03 17.40
N PHE A 565 -11.63 27.58 17.30
CA PHE A 565 -10.84 28.04 18.45
C PHE A 565 -10.87 29.57 18.67
N GLY A 566 -11.37 30.35 17.70
CA GLY A 566 -11.31 31.81 17.78
C GLY A 566 -9.88 32.34 17.76
N LEU A 567 -9.03 31.77 16.85
CA LEU A 567 -7.62 32.17 16.76
C LEU A 567 -7.50 33.51 16.07
N SER A 568 -6.97 34.51 16.78
CA SER A 568 -6.84 35.89 16.28
C SER A 568 -5.51 36.54 16.69
N TYR A 569 -5.20 37.65 16.05
CA TYR A 569 -4.08 38.55 16.40
C TYR A 569 -4.57 40.00 16.38
N ILE A 570 -3.88 40.87 17.06
CA ILE A 570 -4.13 42.34 17.03
C ILE A 570 -3.40 42.91 15.82
N GLY A 571 -4.16 43.50 14.91
CA GLY A 571 -3.67 44.16 13.71
C GLY A 571 -2.98 45.51 13.99
N GLU A 572 -2.45 46.15 12.94
CA GLU A 572 -1.88 47.48 12.99
C GLU A 572 -2.94 48.54 13.28
N ASP A 573 -4.18 48.26 12.89
CA ASP A 573 -5.36 49.09 13.19
C ASP A 573 -5.89 48.94 14.61
N GLY A 574 -5.26 48.10 15.46
CA GLY A 574 -5.70 47.80 16.81
C GLY A 574 -6.91 46.82 16.89
N GLY A 575 -7.43 46.38 15.77
CA GLY A 575 -8.52 45.42 15.69
C GLY A 575 -8.06 43.97 15.78
N GLU A 576 -9.02 43.06 16.09
CA GLU A 576 -8.78 41.62 16.06
C GLU A 576 -8.96 41.10 14.61
N HIS A 577 -7.97 40.34 14.13
CA HIS A 577 -7.96 39.72 12.82
C HIS A 577 -7.74 38.20 12.95
N PRO A 578 -8.39 37.36 12.11
CA PRO A 578 -8.20 35.92 12.13
C PRO A 578 -6.81 35.53 11.58
N VAL A 579 -6.22 34.46 12.13
CA VAL A 579 -5.00 33.85 11.59
C VAL A 579 -5.36 32.71 10.65
N TYR A 580 -4.44 32.38 9.70
CA TYR A 580 -4.41 31.09 9.04
C TYR A 580 -3.48 30.15 9.79
N VAL A 581 -3.78 28.85 9.73
CA VAL A 581 -2.94 27.80 10.32
C VAL A 581 -2.39 26.90 9.23
N ILE A 582 -1.09 26.71 9.19
CA ILE A 582 -0.44 25.74 8.30
C ILE A 582 0.09 24.61 9.18
N HIS A 583 -0.37 23.38 8.91
CA HIS A 583 0.14 22.16 9.51
C HIS A 583 1.23 21.58 8.64
N ARG A 584 2.36 21.17 9.23
CA ARG A 584 3.43 20.54 8.48
C ARG A 584 4.11 19.42 9.26
N ALA A 585 4.48 18.36 8.56
CA ALA A 585 5.23 17.25 9.10
C ALA A 585 6.26 16.77 8.05
N PRO A 586 7.42 17.45 7.89
CA PRO A 586 8.39 17.15 6.83
C PRO A 586 9.04 15.77 6.92
N LEU A 587 9.22 15.24 8.13
CA LEU A 587 9.68 13.88 8.37
C LEU A 587 8.50 12.93 8.67
N GLY A 588 7.25 13.41 8.56
CA GLY A 588 6.07 12.64 8.88
C GLY A 588 6.13 12.06 10.30
N THR A 589 5.94 10.74 10.42
CA THR A 589 6.19 10.01 11.67
C THR A 589 7.57 9.38 11.65
N HIS A 590 8.26 9.38 12.80
CA HIS A 590 9.58 8.73 12.89
C HIS A 590 9.52 7.26 12.48
N GLU A 591 8.45 6.57 12.81
CA GLU A 591 8.25 5.16 12.49
C GLU A 591 8.24 4.95 10.97
N ARG A 592 7.31 5.60 10.27
CA ARG A 592 7.17 5.45 8.82
C ARG A 592 8.40 5.97 8.08
N PHE A 593 8.95 7.09 8.49
CA PHE A 593 10.12 7.67 7.85
C PHE A 593 11.36 6.79 8.03
N THR A 594 11.57 6.23 9.24
CA THR A 594 12.66 5.28 9.48
C THR A 594 12.47 3.98 8.69
N ALA A 595 11.24 3.43 8.64
CA ALA A 595 10.95 2.28 7.79
C ALA A 595 11.34 2.54 6.32
N PHE A 596 10.94 3.69 5.80
CA PHE A 596 11.33 4.10 4.44
C PHE A 596 12.85 4.23 4.28
N LEU A 597 13.55 4.85 5.23
CA LEU A 597 15.01 4.99 5.15
C LEU A 597 15.74 3.64 5.23
N ILE A 598 15.24 2.68 6.03
CA ILE A 598 15.78 1.31 6.06
C ILE A 598 15.68 0.68 4.67
N GLU A 599 14.52 0.78 4.01
CA GLU A 599 14.28 0.24 2.66
C GLU A 599 15.09 1.01 1.60
N HIS A 600 15.13 2.35 1.69
CA HIS A 600 15.87 3.21 0.77
C HIS A 600 17.35 2.89 0.75
N TYR A 601 17.99 2.81 1.92
CA TYR A 601 19.40 2.49 2.06
C TYR A 601 19.71 0.97 2.12
N ALA A 602 18.71 0.11 2.12
CA ALA A 602 18.87 -1.33 2.40
C ALA A 602 19.66 -1.58 3.71
N GLY A 603 19.43 -0.75 4.73
CA GLY A 603 20.15 -0.73 6.00
C GLY A 603 21.55 -0.10 5.95
N ALA A 604 22.10 0.19 4.76
CA ALA A 604 23.42 0.80 4.61
C ALA A 604 23.36 2.34 4.78
N PHE A 605 22.95 2.80 5.95
CA PHE A 605 22.81 4.22 6.25
C PHE A 605 24.10 5.02 5.97
N PRO A 606 23.99 6.30 5.57
CA PRO A 606 25.14 7.18 5.49
C PRO A 606 25.80 7.33 6.87
N THR A 607 27.07 7.65 6.89
CA THR A 607 27.90 7.69 8.12
C THR A 607 27.26 8.51 9.24
N TRP A 608 26.66 9.67 8.91
CA TRP A 608 26.01 10.52 9.91
C TRP A 608 24.80 9.87 10.60
N LEU A 609 24.09 8.99 9.89
CA LEU A 609 22.86 8.34 10.38
C LEU A 609 23.11 6.91 10.90
N ALA A 610 24.26 6.32 10.60
CA ALA A 610 24.59 4.95 11.00
C ALA A 610 24.63 4.80 12.54
N PRO A 611 23.96 3.78 13.12
CA PRO A 611 23.97 3.53 14.57
C PRO A 611 25.40 3.39 15.12
N VAL A 612 26.24 2.62 14.44
CA VAL A 612 27.68 2.50 14.67
C VAL A 612 28.38 3.04 13.45
N GLN A 613 29.18 4.11 13.60
CA GLN A 613 29.91 4.77 12.51
C GLN A 613 31.21 4.06 12.18
N ALA A 614 31.88 3.53 13.21
CA ALA A 614 33.10 2.75 13.04
C ALA A 614 33.19 1.62 14.07
N ARG A 615 33.65 0.44 13.61
CA ARG A 615 33.98 -0.70 14.46
C ARG A 615 35.47 -0.92 14.48
N ILE A 616 36.05 -0.94 15.66
CA ILE A 616 37.47 -1.26 15.86
C ILE A 616 37.61 -2.77 16.00
N ILE A 617 38.51 -3.35 15.20
CA ILE A 617 38.72 -4.79 15.09
C ILE A 617 40.16 -5.12 15.47
N PRO A 618 40.47 -5.41 16.74
CA PRO A 618 41.78 -5.91 17.12
C PRO A 618 42.01 -7.31 16.57
N ILE A 619 43.21 -7.56 15.98
CA ILE A 619 43.56 -8.86 15.41
C ILE A 619 43.99 -9.87 16.49
N SER A 620 44.33 -9.41 17.70
CA SER A 620 44.69 -10.22 18.87
C SER A 620 44.48 -9.41 20.13
N ASP A 621 44.41 -10.12 21.29
CA ASP A 621 44.25 -9.50 22.61
C ASP A 621 45.44 -8.59 23.00
N LYS A 622 46.62 -8.81 22.40
CA LYS A 622 47.83 -8.00 22.64
C LYS A 622 47.63 -6.51 22.29
N VAL A 623 46.72 -6.21 21.39
CA VAL A 623 46.45 -4.84 20.93
C VAL A 623 45.14 -4.28 21.49
N ALA A 624 44.52 -4.96 22.46
CA ALA A 624 43.26 -4.52 23.07
C ALA A 624 43.38 -3.11 23.70
N ASP A 625 44.49 -2.84 24.39
CA ASP A 625 44.75 -1.50 24.98
C ASP A 625 44.83 -0.39 23.92
N TYR A 626 45.45 -0.69 22.76
CA TYR A 626 45.52 0.25 21.66
C TYR A 626 44.12 0.46 21.04
N ALA A 627 43.36 -0.61 20.84
CA ALA A 627 41.99 -0.55 20.38
C ALA A 627 41.11 0.33 21.29
N GLN A 628 41.29 0.24 22.62
CA GLN A 628 40.61 1.12 23.57
C GLN A 628 41.03 2.59 23.44
N LYS A 629 42.33 2.84 23.24
CA LYS A 629 42.82 4.20 22.96
C LYS A 629 42.21 4.79 21.67
N VAL A 630 42.16 3.99 20.60
CA VAL A 630 41.50 4.40 19.33
C VAL A 630 40.03 4.71 19.56
N ARG A 631 39.32 3.85 20.32
CA ARG A 631 37.91 4.09 20.67
C ARG A 631 37.74 5.40 21.44
N GLN A 632 38.57 5.62 22.45
CA GLN A 632 38.49 6.80 23.29
C GLN A 632 38.75 8.07 22.48
N ALA A 633 39.76 8.07 21.61
CA ALA A 633 40.07 9.19 20.74
C ALA A 633 38.91 9.55 19.79
N LEU A 634 38.23 8.55 19.23
CA LEU A 634 37.04 8.77 18.39
C LEU A 634 35.83 9.24 19.21
N PHE A 635 35.64 8.71 20.41
CA PHE A 635 34.54 9.05 21.30
C PHE A 635 34.65 10.49 21.86
N GLU A 636 35.85 11.00 22.10
CA GLU A 636 36.08 12.33 22.65
C GLU A 636 35.99 13.44 21.61
N VAL A 637 35.84 13.10 20.32
CA VAL A 637 35.74 14.10 19.26
C VAL A 637 34.45 14.90 19.42
N PRO A 638 34.51 16.25 19.57
CA PRO A 638 33.32 17.06 19.58
C PRO A 638 32.66 17.05 18.19
N VAL A 639 31.39 16.65 18.13
CA VAL A 639 30.57 16.63 16.92
C VAL A 639 29.45 17.66 17.04
N VAL A 640 29.26 18.48 16.02
CA VAL A 640 28.30 19.60 16.02
C VAL A 640 26.83 19.13 16.00
N ASN A 641 26.56 17.86 15.70
CA ASN A 641 25.20 17.33 15.53
C ASN A 641 24.46 16.97 16.83
N GLY A 642 24.95 17.40 17.99
CA GLY A 642 24.25 17.23 19.27
C GLY A 642 24.61 15.96 20.06
N THR A 643 25.41 15.06 19.51
CA THR A 643 25.95 13.90 20.22
C THR A 643 27.39 14.15 20.67
N ALA A 644 27.75 13.65 21.86
CA ALA A 644 29.12 13.68 22.35
C ALA A 644 29.91 12.57 21.64
N GLY A 645 30.82 12.95 20.74
CA GLY A 645 31.73 12.02 20.09
C GLY A 645 31.15 11.26 18.89
N LEU A 646 32.00 10.44 18.28
CA LEU A 646 31.61 9.51 17.23
C LEU A 646 31.08 8.20 17.84
N ARG A 647 30.09 7.59 17.20
CA ARG A 647 29.49 6.33 17.63
C ARG A 647 30.36 5.16 17.17
N VAL A 648 31.13 4.64 18.10
CA VAL A 648 32.14 3.60 17.81
C VAL A 648 32.04 2.46 18.82
N ASP A 649 32.28 1.24 18.35
CA ASP A 649 32.38 0.05 19.18
C ASP A 649 33.70 -0.72 18.92
N ILE A 650 33.96 -1.73 19.74
CA ILE A 650 35.11 -2.63 19.59
C ILE A 650 34.63 -4.06 19.58
N ASP A 651 35.05 -4.83 18.61
CA ASP A 651 34.82 -6.26 18.55
C ASP A 651 35.94 -7.02 19.31
N LEU A 652 35.73 -7.28 20.59
CA LEU A 652 36.62 -8.05 21.45
C LEU A 652 36.33 -9.57 21.47
N THR A 653 35.47 -10.05 20.59
CA THR A 653 35.20 -11.49 20.49
C THR A 653 36.48 -12.27 20.13
N ALA A 654 36.54 -13.56 20.51
CA ALA A 654 37.67 -14.44 20.18
C ALA A 654 37.65 -14.95 18.72
N GLU A 655 36.86 -14.31 17.87
CA GLU A 655 36.68 -14.71 16.49
C GLU A 655 37.85 -14.25 15.59
N ARG A 656 38.00 -14.95 14.42
CA ARG A 656 39.00 -14.55 13.42
C ARG A 656 38.67 -13.21 12.78
N MET A 657 39.70 -12.43 12.47
CA MET A 657 39.58 -11.09 11.85
C MET A 657 38.60 -11.06 10.67
N GLN A 658 38.69 -12.05 9.74
CA GLN A 658 37.81 -12.10 8.56
C GLN A 658 36.34 -12.28 8.95
N LYS A 659 36.03 -13.02 10.04
CA LYS A 659 34.67 -13.16 10.54
C LYS A 659 34.17 -11.83 11.13
N LYS A 660 34.99 -11.17 11.96
CA LYS A 660 34.67 -9.85 12.53
C LYS A 660 34.40 -8.82 11.45
N ILE A 661 35.22 -8.79 10.37
CA ILE A 661 35.00 -7.92 9.21
C ILE A 661 33.66 -8.25 8.52
N ARG A 662 33.41 -9.54 8.28
CA ARG A 662 32.14 -9.99 7.66
C ARG A 662 30.93 -9.60 8.51
N ASP A 663 30.99 -9.80 9.80
CA ASP A 663 29.92 -9.48 10.73
C ASP A 663 29.65 -7.96 10.78
N ALA A 664 30.72 -7.13 10.76
CA ALA A 664 30.60 -5.68 10.63
C ALA A 664 29.96 -5.24 9.29
N GLN A 665 30.31 -5.92 8.19
CA GLN A 665 29.70 -5.67 6.87
C GLN A 665 28.23 -6.07 6.82
N LEU A 666 27.85 -7.19 7.45
CA LEU A 666 26.45 -7.61 7.57
C LEU A 666 25.62 -6.59 8.38
N GLN A 667 26.21 -6.02 9.43
CA GLN A 667 25.62 -4.93 10.21
C GLN A 667 25.71 -3.57 9.52
N LYS A 668 26.20 -3.52 8.27
CA LYS A 668 26.27 -2.31 7.42
C LYS A 668 27.09 -1.17 8.04
N ILE A 669 28.05 -1.47 8.90
CA ILE A 669 28.91 -0.49 9.55
C ILE A 669 29.80 0.21 8.50
N PRO A 670 29.80 1.57 8.41
CA PRO A 670 30.53 2.30 7.37
C PRO A 670 32.04 2.05 7.40
N TYR A 671 32.63 2.09 8.59
CA TYR A 671 34.07 1.98 8.79
C TYR A 671 34.47 0.78 9.66
N MET A 672 35.39 -0.03 9.22
CA MET A 672 36.08 -1.07 9.98
C MET A 672 37.52 -0.67 10.17
N LEU A 673 37.93 -0.48 11.42
CA LEU A 673 39.29 -0.04 11.82
C LEU A 673 40.04 -1.22 12.37
N VAL A 674 40.80 -1.90 11.52
CA VAL A 674 41.58 -3.08 11.90
C VAL A 674 42.89 -2.61 12.55
N VAL A 675 43.21 -3.16 13.72
CA VAL A 675 44.41 -2.81 14.47
C VAL A 675 45.22 -4.04 14.84
N GLY A 676 46.49 -4.02 14.47
CA GLY A 676 47.49 -5.03 14.80
C GLY A 676 48.70 -4.42 15.52
N GLU A 677 49.70 -5.23 15.84
CA GLU A 677 50.92 -4.79 16.56
C GLU A 677 51.67 -3.71 15.76
N ARG A 678 51.65 -3.78 14.44
CA ARG A 678 52.28 -2.79 13.55
C ARG A 678 51.54 -1.44 13.57
N GLU A 679 50.24 -1.47 13.43
CA GLU A 679 49.38 -0.28 13.47
C GLU A 679 49.49 0.40 14.84
N ALA A 680 49.52 -0.41 15.92
CA ALA A 680 49.70 0.09 17.30
C ALA A 680 51.05 0.78 17.51
N ALA A 681 52.13 0.21 16.93
CA ALA A 681 53.47 0.80 17.05
C ALA A 681 53.61 2.12 16.23
N GLU A 682 52.89 2.24 15.13
CA GLU A 682 52.93 3.42 14.22
C GLU A 682 51.84 4.47 14.57
N GLY A 683 50.94 4.23 15.52
CA GLY A 683 49.82 5.13 15.81
C GLY A 683 48.78 5.23 14.68
N LYS A 684 48.62 4.14 13.88
CA LYS A 684 47.75 4.05 12.73
C LYS A 684 46.61 3.04 12.95
N VAL A 685 45.64 3.06 12.05
CA VAL A 685 44.59 2.05 11.91
C VAL A 685 44.45 1.65 10.44
N ALA A 686 44.30 0.37 10.14
CA ALA A 686 44.01 -0.11 8.78
C ALA A 686 42.52 0.03 8.52
N VAL A 687 42.13 0.88 7.56
CA VAL A 687 40.75 1.28 7.30
C VAL A 687 40.15 0.47 6.18
N ARG A 688 39.03 -0.21 6.46
CA ARG A 688 38.18 -0.83 5.46
C ARG A 688 36.78 -0.24 5.47
N LEU A 689 36.25 0.03 4.28
CA LEU A 689 34.89 0.50 4.12
C LEU A 689 33.91 -0.67 3.96
N ARG A 690 32.62 -0.46 4.29
CA ARG A 690 31.59 -1.47 4.10
C ARG A 690 31.42 -1.94 2.65
N SER A 691 31.79 -1.13 1.66
CA SER A 691 31.87 -1.49 0.23
C SER A 691 32.90 -2.60 -0.07
N GLY A 692 33.79 -2.88 0.89
CA GLY A 692 34.93 -3.78 0.70
C GLY A 692 36.22 -3.10 0.29
N LYS A 693 36.18 -1.77 0.00
CA LYS A 693 37.37 -1.00 -0.34
C LYS A 693 38.33 -0.91 0.84
N ASP A 694 39.58 -1.26 0.62
CA ASP A 694 40.64 -1.15 1.59
C ASP A 694 41.44 0.12 1.37
N LEU A 695 41.42 1.03 2.33
CA LEU A 695 42.17 2.29 2.30
C LEU A 695 43.58 2.16 2.87
N GLY A 696 43.92 0.98 3.42
CA GLY A 696 45.19 0.71 4.05
C GLY A 696 45.37 1.38 5.42
N PRO A 697 46.60 1.34 5.96
CA PRO A 697 46.90 1.95 7.25
C PRO A 697 47.00 3.46 7.14
N LEU A 698 46.12 4.17 7.88
CA LEU A 698 46.05 5.63 7.94
C LEU A 698 46.36 6.13 9.37
N PRO A 699 46.92 7.32 9.54
CA PRO A 699 47.04 7.99 10.83
C PRO A 699 45.65 8.14 11.47
N LEU A 700 45.55 7.88 12.78
CA LEU A 700 44.26 7.92 13.49
C LEU A 700 43.58 9.30 13.34
N GLU A 701 44.32 10.40 13.39
CA GLU A 701 43.82 11.78 13.21
C GLU A 701 43.16 11.99 11.84
N THR A 702 43.71 11.38 10.78
CA THR A 702 43.14 11.42 9.41
C THR A 702 41.79 10.74 9.37
N VAL A 703 41.68 9.57 10.04
CA VAL A 703 40.43 8.80 10.10
C VAL A 703 39.39 9.56 10.91
N ILE A 704 39.78 10.12 12.05
CA ILE A 704 38.93 10.98 12.87
C ILE A 704 38.35 12.13 12.03
N ALA A 705 39.24 12.89 11.36
CA ALA A 705 38.84 14.03 10.55
C ALA A 705 37.86 13.64 9.42
N ARG A 706 38.08 12.48 8.79
CA ARG A 706 37.20 11.95 7.73
C ARG A 706 35.81 11.64 8.29
N ILE A 707 35.73 10.79 9.30
CA ILE A 707 34.43 10.33 9.87
C ILE A 707 33.67 11.53 10.46
N LYS A 708 34.39 12.44 11.17
CA LYS A 708 33.81 13.67 11.68
C LYS A 708 33.25 14.55 10.56
N GLY A 709 34.03 14.75 9.47
CA GLY A 709 33.59 15.55 8.34
C GLY A 709 32.33 15.01 7.67
N GLU A 710 32.23 13.69 7.51
CA GLU A 710 31.00 13.03 7.00
C GLU A 710 29.82 13.20 7.95
N ALA A 711 30.04 13.03 9.26
CA ALA A 711 29.00 13.20 10.26
C ALA A 711 28.48 14.66 10.32
N GLU A 712 29.34 15.66 10.26
CA GLU A 712 28.98 17.09 10.33
C GLU A 712 28.36 17.60 9.04
N SER A 713 28.91 17.23 7.88
CA SER A 713 28.38 17.63 6.58
C SER A 713 27.10 16.88 6.19
N ARG A 714 26.79 15.75 6.85
CA ARG A 714 25.75 14.78 6.49
C ARG A 714 25.89 14.25 5.05
N LYS A 715 27.13 14.17 4.57
CA LYS A 715 27.46 13.64 3.24
C LYS A 715 28.64 12.70 3.36
N ASP A 716 28.48 11.49 2.85
CA ASP A 716 29.59 10.55 2.76
C ASP A 716 30.61 11.07 1.73
N VAL A 717 31.89 10.88 2.01
CA VAL A 717 32.94 11.20 1.04
C VAL A 717 32.84 10.21 -0.09
N ALA A 718 32.81 10.70 -1.33
CA ALA A 718 32.78 9.83 -2.52
C ALA A 718 33.97 8.85 -2.47
N GLU A 719 33.66 7.57 -2.72
CA GLU A 719 34.62 6.48 -2.70
C GLU A 719 35.56 6.45 -3.91
#